data_ab9c506916d54bae7993c53f62e8853e
#
_entry.id   ab9c506916d54bae7993c53f62e8853e
#
_cell.length_a   1.000
_cell.length_b   1.000
_cell.length_c   1.000
_cell.angle_alpha   90.00
_cell.angle_beta   90.00
_cell.angle_gamma   90.00
#
_symmetry.space_group_name_H-M   'P 1'
#
loop_
_entity.id
_entity.type
_entity.pdbx_description
1 polymer ?
#
loop_
_entity_poly.entity_id
_entity_poly.type
_entity_poly.pdbx_seq_one_letter_code
_entity_poly.pdbx_strand_id
1 'polypeptide(L)'
;MRKIETDLSRLDEVIAKQYEDKIRGLAKDSIQNSWAAKKTEKGKGFRAVFRFHRALGTEASVLCIEDYGTLGMREIEWEAFHAHWKSTKMDYQTGRVSRWGQGKTLFLHFSKTNRILTESIDENGVYRYSARTNVGYLQLGDTPATDDPSWLKNSDGTLKRITDFFPSVKPLDHQGTRVWILNVKDDLAEEIVSGRLVEQLSESWWEIVQKYGAEVLYEEYASALAKVVRVASPQLPETQADSESDPAKPIPVTNGARIRVLKLALAKTDVKDSLRGIAIQRGGMTVTRYDSPSIPQDFKSRVYGYCIPNEELDEELYNIEMANHEGFEPRKSVWVYLRRKLDEELEKFLAPYIRTTTVKPQINEQEIVRIVNKIVDDYLLGWGVDVPPKLPVRFEPWGYKGTEKRFELDEVLQHKASVKNTTDTQVAIKVRRWVEGGGKHLVHETDVIKIPKKRSWRVELPEIDFKKAGLSPGEYSLKGELLTAKGDRIHARGVKFYLGVDPPPPEEFPEIKTGGGRTWLKRFIIGSISDKEQVHIRNLPYRRDDASVFINDRYKEFQDFMSAFTKGRFTRADLDKRLTHYVVNVLLAEAAKEYLMQLYGQEEKKFDIDQIREGKELFDKMWYDYVEEYGIV
;
A
#
# COMPACT_ATOMS: atom_id res chain seq x y z
N MET A 1 7.96 41.57 -3.32
CA MET A 1 7.29 40.25 -3.59
C MET A 1 6.60 39.77 -2.32
N ARG A 2 5.33 39.36 -2.45
CA ARG A 2 4.60 38.73 -1.36
C ARG A 2 5.20 37.35 -1.12
N LYS A 3 5.62 37.08 0.11
CA LYS A 3 6.21 35.79 0.46
C LYS A 3 5.13 34.71 0.57
N ILE A 4 5.48 33.47 0.23
CA ILE A 4 4.63 32.31 0.48
C ILE A 4 4.85 31.88 1.94
N GLU A 5 3.78 31.49 2.64
CA GLU A 5 3.85 31.08 4.04
C GLU A 5 4.82 29.90 4.31
N THR A 6 5.01 29.04 3.30
CA THR A 6 5.93 27.91 3.38
C THR A 6 6.98 28.02 2.29
N ASP A 7 8.25 27.92 2.67
CA ASP A 7 9.35 27.85 1.70
C ASP A 7 9.34 26.52 0.96
N LEU A 8 9.31 26.60 -0.36
CA LEU A 8 9.37 25.46 -1.27
C LEU A 8 10.76 25.31 -1.91
N SER A 9 11.84 25.63 -1.18
CA SER A 9 13.22 25.47 -1.68
C SER A 9 13.53 24.04 -2.14
N ARG A 10 12.84 23.06 -1.55
CA ARG A 10 12.95 21.63 -1.90
C ARG A 10 11.73 21.11 -2.67
N LEU A 11 11.19 21.94 -3.55
CA LEU A 11 10.00 21.62 -4.32
C LEU A 11 10.11 20.27 -5.06
N ASP A 12 11.26 20.01 -5.68
CA ASP A 12 11.49 18.79 -6.43
C ASP A 12 11.44 17.53 -5.54
N GLU A 13 11.99 17.61 -4.31
CA GLU A 13 11.92 16.51 -3.35
C GLU A 13 10.47 16.24 -2.88
N VAL A 14 9.71 17.31 -2.65
CA VAL A 14 8.30 17.20 -2.23
C VAL A 14 7.47 16.54 -3.32
N ILE A 15 7.61 16.99 -4.55
CA ILE A 15 6.87 16.44 -5.68
C ILE A 15 7.29 15.01 -6.00
N ALA A 16 8.60 14.69 -5.94
CA ALA A 16 9.09 13.34 -6.17
C ALA A 16 8.55 12.32 -5.15
N LYS A 17 8.27 12.77 -3.92
CA LYS A 17 7.66 11.91 -2.89
C LYS A 17 6.15 11.74 -3.05
N GLN A 18 5.48 12.69 -3.69
CA GLN A 18 4.02 12.71 -3.80
C GLN A 18 3.49 12.09 -5.10
N TYR A 19 4.20 12.24 -6.20
CA TYR A 19 3.75 11.81 -7.52
C TYR A 19 4.72 10.81 -8.14
N GLU A 20 4.32 9.56 -8.26
CA GLU A 20 5.06 8.55 -9.02
C GLU A 20 5.08 8.91 -10.53
N ASP A 21 3.92 9.35 -11.04
CA ASP A 21 3.75 9.79 -12.41
C ASP A 21 3.33 11.27 -12.45
N LYS A 22 4.26 12.15 -12.79
CA LYS A 22 4.07 13.60 -12.81
C LYS A 22 3.10 14.05 -13.91
N ILE A 23 3.13 13.41 -15.08
CA ILE A 23 2.20 13.73 -16.18
C ILE A 23 0.78 13.34 -15.81
N ARG A 24 0.59 12.20 -15.15
CA ARG A 24 -0.71 11.80 -14.60
C ARG A 24 -1.19 12.78 -13.53
N GLY A 25 -0.29 13.17 -12.61
CA GLY A 25 -0.60 14.20 -11.61
C GLY A 25 -1.05 15.50 -12.26
N LEU A 26 -0.33 16.00 -13.27
CA LEU A 26 -0.71 17.19 -14.01
C LEU A 26 -2.10 17.04 -14.66
N ALA A 27 -2.35 15.92 -15.35
CA ALA A 27 -3.61 15.65 -16.01
C ALA A 27 -4.79 15.63 -15.02
N LYS A 28 -4.59 15.05 -13.83
CA LYS A 28 -5.61 15.00 -12.78
C LYS A 28 -5.85 16.37 -12.16
N ASP A 29 -4.81 16.98 -11.61
CA ASP A 29 -4.94 18.21 -10.82
C ASP A 29 -5.44 19.40 -11.63
N SER A 30 -5.03 19.51 -12.91
CA SER A 30 -5.46 20.60 -13.79
C SER A 30 -6.97 20.56 -14.03
N ILE A 31 -7.50 19.43 -14.49
CA ILE A 31 -8.94 19.28 -14.75
C ILE A 31 -9.73 19.28 -13.44
N GLN A 32 -9.23 18.65 -12.39
CA GLN A 32 -9.90 18.57 -11.10
C GLN A 32 -10.25 19.96 -10.54
N ASN A 33 -9.30 20.89 -10.58
CA ASN A 33 -9.52 22.26 -10.11
C ASN A 33 -10.56 22.99 -10.95
N SER A 34 -10.43 22.89 -12.26
CA SER A 34 -11.34 23.51 -13.23
C SER A 34 -12.74 22.89 -13.17
N TRP A 35 -12.83 21.55 -13.14
CA TRP A 35 -14.10 20.84 -13.04
C TRP A 35 -14.85 21.11 -11.73
N ALA A 36 -14.11 21.27 -10.62
CA ALA A 36 -14.71 21.69 -9.34
C ALA A 36 -15.30 23.12 -9.37
N ALA A 37 -14.81 23.97 -10.26
CA ALA A 37 -15.28 25.34 -10.46
C ALA A 37 -16.30 25.50 -11.61
N LYS A 38 -16.84 24.37 -12.15
CA LYS A 38 -17.83 24.42 -13.24
C LYS A 38 -19.09 25.22 -12.89
N LYS A 39 -19.62 25.97 -13.84
CA LYS A 39 -20.81 26.84 -13.66
C LYS A 39 -22.10 26.06 -13.43
N THR A 40 -22.22 24.88 -14.00
CA THR A 40 -23.42 24.06 -13.94
C THR A 40 -23.13 22.73 -13.32
N GLU A 41 -24.08 22.16 -12.61
CA GLU A 41 -23.95 20.85 -11.93
C GLU A 41 -23.49 19.73 -12.87
N LYS A 42 -24.02 19.74 -14.10
CA LYS A 42 -23.67 18.77 -15.15
C LYS A 42 -22.47 19.17 -16.01
N GLY A 43 -21.80 20.30 -15.70
CA GLY A 43 -20.64 20.78 -16.46
C GLY A 43 -20.95 21.16 -17.90
N LYS A 44 -22.19 21.55 -18.23
CA LYS A 44 -22.56 21.98 -19.59
C LYS A 44 -21.72 23.19 -19.99
N GLY A 45 -21.05 23.12 -21.14
CA GLY A 45 -20.16 24.14 -21.66
C GLY A 45 -18.77 24.17 -21.01
N PHE A 46 -18.44 23.17 -20.17
CA PHE A 46 -17.09 23.06 -19.67
C PHE A 46 -16.12 22.66 -20.78
N ARG A 47 -15.03 23.41 -20.88
CA ARG A 47 -13.92 23.12 -21.77
C ARG A 47 -12.60 23.41 -21.07
N ALA A 48 -11.63 22.51 -21.22
CA ALA A 48 -10.24 22.69 -20.78
C ALA A 48 -9.31 22.57 -21.99
N VAL A 49 -8.36 23.48 -22.11
CA VAL A 49 -7.42 23.53 -23.23
C VAL A 49 -5.99 23.51 -22.70
N PHE A 50 -5.22 22.55 -23.14
CA PHE A 50 -3.79 22.42 -22.85
C PHE A 50 -3.02 22.84 -24.10
N ARG A 51 -2.33 23.99 -24.07
CA ARG A 51 -1.52 24.48 -25.18
C ARG A 51 -0.04 24.34 -24.86
N PHE A 52 0.65 23.51 -25.61
CA PHE A 52 2.08 23.37 -25.49
C PHE A 52 2.78 24.12 -26.63
N HIS A 53 3.56 25.13 -26.28
CA HIS A 53 4.40 25.89 -27.20
C HIS A 53 5.84 25.42 -27.06
N ARG A 54 6.47 24.96 -28.16
CA ARG A 54 7.90 24.61 -28.19
C ARG A 54 8.81 25.81 -28.02
N ALA A 55 8.32 26.98 -28.35
CA ALA A 55 8.89 28.28 -28.02
C ALA A 55 7.78 29.33 -28.01
N LEU A 56 7.79 30.26 -27.07
CA LEU A 56 6.86 31.38 -27.00
C LEU A 56 7.53 32.57 -26.33
N GLY A 57 7.60 33.70 -27.05
CA GLY A 57 8.36 34.88 -26.61
C GLY A 57 9.85 34.51 -26.43
N THR A 58 10.38 34.76 -25.25
CA THR A 58 11.77 34.40 -24.88
C THR A 58 11.90 33.05 -24.19
N GLU A 59 10.79 32.38 -23.92
CA GLU A 59 10.79 31.08 -23.22
C GLU A 59 10.95 29.93 -24.20
N ALA A 60 11.82 28.97 -23.85
CA ALA A 60 12.15 27.84 -24.71
C ALA A 60 10.98 26.85 -24.88
N SER A 61 10.14 26.71 -23.86
CA SER A 61 8.92 25.89 -23.89
C SER A 61 7.91 26.42 -22.88
N VAL A 62 6.63 26.41 -23.24
CA VAL A 62 5.56 26.91 -22.37
C VAL A 62 4.35 25.99 -22.44
N LEU A 63 3.82 25.59 -21.30
CA LEU A 63 2.54 24.90 -21.21
C LEU A 63 1.50 25.86 -20.64
N CYS A 64 0.45 26.12 -21.42
CA CYS A 64 -0.71 26.90 -21.00
C CYS A 64 -1.90 25.97 -20.75
N ILE A 65 -2.53 26.10 -19.59
CA ILE A 65 -3.73 25.36 -19.20
C ILE A 65 -4.83 26.39 -18.99
N GLU A 66 -5.90 26.30 -19.75
CA GLU A 66 -6.98 27.26 -19.74
C GLU A 66 -8.34 26.57 -19.65
N ASP A 67 -9.23 27.11 -18.83
CA ASP A 67 -10.58 26.58 -18.67
C ASP A 67 -11.67 27.58 -19.10
N TYR A 68 -12.79 27.01 -19.51
CA TYR A 68 -14.00 27.71 -19.94
C TYR A 68 -15.21 27.06 -19.26
N GLY A 69 -16.26 27.85 -19.07
CA GLY A 69 -17.47 27.33 -18.42
C GLY A 69 -17.31 27.13 -16.93
N THR A 70 -16.33 27.80 -16.33
CA THR A 70 -16.03 27.79 -14.90
C THR A 70 -16.34 29.13 -14.25
N LEU A 71 -16.34 29.19 -12.90
CA LEU A 71 -16.58 30.40 -12.13
C LEU A 71 -15.36 31.33 -12.06
N GLY A 72 -14.19 30.87 -12.49
CA GLY A 72 -12.92 31.53 -12.23
C GLY A 72 -12.56 31.52 -10.74
N MET A 73 -11.56 32.33 -10.33
CA MET A 73 -11.15 32.44 -8.95
C MET A 73 -11.61 33.76 -8.34
N ARG A 74 -12.51 33.71 -7.35
CA ARG A 74 -12.79 34.84 -6.45
C ARG A 74 -11.59 35.11 -5.56
N GLU A 75 -11.64 36.12 -4.76
CA GLU A 75 -10.51 36.54 -3.90
C GLU A 75 -10.06 35.42 -2.97
N ILE A 76 -10.99 34.71 -2.33
CA ILE A 76 -10.67 33.62 -1.41
C ILE A 76 -9.99 32.44 -2.10
N GLU A 77 -10.42 32.06 -3.31
CA GLU A 77 -9.77 31.02 -4.12
C GLU A 77 -8.43 31.51 -4.67
N TRP A 78 -8.33 32.79 -5.03
CA TRP A 78 -7.10 33.43 -5.48
C TRP A 78 -6.02 33.43 -4.38
N GLU A 79 -6.35 33.85 -3.18
CA GLU A 79 -5.47 33.79 -2.03
C GLU A 79 -5.05 32.35 -1.70
N ALA A 80 -6.00 31.42 -1.70
CA ALA A 80 -5.73 30.02 -1.47
C ALA A 80 -4.82 29.41 -2.56
N PHE A 81 -4.94 29.89 -3.81
CA PHE A 81 -4.05 29.46 -4.89
C PHE A 81 -2.60 29.90 -4.65
N HIS A 82 -2.36 31.04 -4.02
CA HIS A 82 -1.02 31.54 -3.73
C HIS A 82 -0.46 31.00 -2.41
N ALA A 83 -1.30 30.62 -1.45
CA ALA A 83 -0.85 29.98 -0.21
C ALA A 83 -0.55 28.50 -0.42
N HIS A 84 0.53 27.98 0.18
CA HIS A 84 0.85 26.56 0.12
C HIS A 84 -0.02 25.78 1.12
N TRP A 85 -0.46 24.58 0.77
CA TRP A 85 -1.33 23.73 1.59
C TRP A 85 -2.70 24.32 1.96
N LYS A 86 -3.07 25.46 1.43
CA LYS A 86 -4.36 26.08 1.66
C LYS A 86 -5.36 25.67 0.58
N SER A 87 -6.50 25.16 0.99
CA SER A 87 -7.63 24.83 0.11
C SER A 87 -8.89 25.49 0.63
N THR A 88 -9.71 26.03 -0.24
CA THR A 88 -11.07 26.51 0.09
C THR A 88 -12.11 25.38 0.02
N LYS A 89 -11.68 24.17 -0.26
CA LYS A 89 -12.51 23.00 -0.56
C LYS A 89 -12.31 21.88 0.45
N MET A 90 -12.09 22.22 1.72
CA MET A 90 -11.82 21.23 2.77
C MET A 90 -13.03 20.37 3.10
N ASP A 91 -14.24 20.90 2.96
CA ASP A 91 -15.47 20.18 3.21
C ASP A 91 -15.92 19.42 1.96
N TYR A 92 -16.45 18.20 2.20
CA TYR A 92 -17.04 17.41 1.13
C TYR A 92 -18.20 18.14 0.49
N GLN A 93 -18.25 18.13 -0.84
CA GLN A 93 -19.40 18.53 -1.61
C GLN A 93 -19.55 17.56 -2.79
N THR A 94 -20.77 17.12 -3.04
CA THR A 94 -21.08 16.17 -4.11
C THR A 94 -20.47 16.59 -5.44
N GLY A 95 -19.73 15.67 -6.06
CA GLY A 95 -19.04 15.90 -7.33
C GLY A 95 -17.79 16.78 -7.26
N ARG A 96 -17.33 17.16 -6.06
CA ARG A 96 -16.02 17.81 -5.87
C ARG A 96 -14.93 16.79 -5.62
N VAL A 97 -13.80 16.98 -6.28
CA VAL A 97 -12.65 16.06 -6.23
C VAL A 97 -11.47 16.64 -5.45
N SER A 98 -11.33 18.00 -5.39
CA SER A 98 -10.16 18.67 -4.81
C SER A 98 -10.26 18.83 -3.29
N ARG A 99 -9.25 18.40 -2.56
CA ARG A 99 -9.17 18.50 -1.10
C ARG A 99 -7.89 19.20 -0.61
N TRP A 100 -6.75 18.84 -1.17
CA TRP A 100 -5.45 19.08 -0.53
C TRP A 100 -4.77 20.40 -0.91
N GLY A 101 -5.21 21.08 -1.97
CA GLY A 101 -4.62 22.35 -2.42
C GLY A 101 -3.16 22.24 -2.89
N GLN A 102 -2.74 21.09 -3.37
CA GLN A 102 -1.33 20.79 -3.74
C GLN A 102 -1.04 20.92 -5.24
N GLY A 103 -2.05 20.80 -6.13
CA GLY A 103 -1.85 20.80 -7.58
C GLY A 103 -1.08 22.01 -8.13
N LYS A 104 -1.25 23.18 -7.50
CA LYS A 104 -0.47 24.38 -7.81
C LYS A 104 1.04 24.23 -7.60
N THR A 105 1.46 23.35 -6.69
CA THR A 105 2.88 23.04 -6.44
C THR A 105 3.45 22.21 -7.58
N LEU A 106 2.64 21.30 -8.13
CA LEU A 106 3.01 20.53 -9.30
C LEU A 106 3.27 21.42 -10.53
N PHE A 107 2.47 22.48 -10.75
CA PHE A 107 2.69 23.44 -11.85
C PHE A 107 4.07 24.11 -11.75
N LEU A 108 4.48 24.51 -10.55
CA LEU A 108 5.82 25.07 -10.33
C LEU A 108 6.93 24.05 -10.64
N HIS A 109 6.72 22.80 -10.24
CA HIS A 109 7.69 21.72 -10.49
C HIS A 109 7.89 21.47 -12.00
N PHE A 110 6.87 21.64 -12.83
CA PHE A 110 7.02 21.47 -14.28
C PHE A 110 7.95 22.51 -14.92
N SER A 111 8.13 23.67 -14.30
CA SER A 111 9.05 24.71 -14.78
C SER A 111 10.49 24.44 -14.32
N LYS A 112 11.48 24.52 -15.22
CA LYS A 112 12.92 24.50 -14.88
C LYS A 112 13.30 25.57 -13.89
N THR A 113 12.59 26.71 -13.93
CA THR A 113 12.87 27.90 -13.14
C THR A 113 11.85 28.17 -12.05
N ASN A 114 10.92 27.22 -11.83
CA ASN A 114 9.81 27.35 -10.88
C ASN A 114 8.97 28.62 -11.11
N ARG A 115 8.63 28.95 -12.37
CA ARG A 115 7.91 30.14 -12.75
C ARG A 115 6.58 29.82 -13.39
N ILE A 116 5.51 30.42 -12.86
CA ILE A 116 4.19 30.37 -13.47
C ILE A 116 3.55 31.76 -13.53
N LEU A 117 2.73 31.97 -14.55
CA LEU A 117 1.84 33.14 -14.63
C LEU A 117 0.40 32.62 -14.51
N THR A 118 -0.45 33.38 -13.85
CA THR A 118 -1.85 33.02 -13.68
C THR A 118 -2.76 34.20 -13.98
N GLU A 119 -3.79 33.95 -14.76
CA GLU A 119 -4.88 34.89 -15.04
C GLU A 119 -6.19 34.25 -14.58
N SER A 120 -7.12 35.05 -14.08
CA SER A 120 -8.47 34.58 -13.78
C SER A 120 -9.46 35.72 -13.90
N ILE A 121 -10.63 35.43 -14.47
CA ILE A 121 -11.81 36.32 -14.42
C ILE A 121 -12.89 35.58 -13.66
N ASP A 122 -13.35 36.16 -12.55
CA ASP A 122 -14.39 35.56 -11.73
C ASP A 122 -15.81 35.82 -12.25
N GLU A 123 -16.80 35.30 -11.55
CA GLU A 123 -18.23 35.46 -11.87
C GLU A 123 -18.70 36.89 -11.84
N ASN A 124 -17.98 37.81 -11.18
CA ASN A 124 -18.27 39.24 -11.12
C ASN A 124 -17.50 40.03 -12.19
N GLY A 125 -16.77 39.37 -13.08
CA GLY A 125 -15.96 40.02 -14.12
C GLY A 125 -14.66 40.62 -13.60
N VAL A 126 -14.24 40.31 -12.38
CA VAL A 126 -12.98 40.82 -11.79
C VAL A 126 -11.79 40.06 -12.37
N TYR A 127 -10.97 40.76 -13.13
CA TYR A 127 -9.73 40.24 -13.70
C TYR A 127 -8.63 40.27 -12.65
N ARG A 128 -7.95 39.14 -12.47
CA ARG A 128 -6.77 38.95 -11.62
C ARG A 128 -5.60 38.41 -12.43
N TYR A 129 -4.41 38.84 -12.07
CA TYR A 129 -3.15 38.38 -12.67
C TYR A 129 -2.08 38.24 -11.60
N SER A 130 -1.26 37.23 -11.72
CA SER A 130 -0.06 37.07 -10.90
C SER A 130 1.07 36.39 -11.65
N ALA A 131 2.29 36.72 -11.21
CA ALA A 131 3.50 36.02 -11.56
C ALA A 131 4.13 35.41 -10.28
N ARG A 132 4.41 34.13 -10.26
CA ARG A 132 4.73 33.35 -9.07
C ARG A 132 5.98 32.51 -9.26
N THR A 133 6.74 32.35 -8.14
CA THR A 133 7.83 31.39 -7.98
C THR A 133 7.52 30.43 -6.82
N ASN A 134 8.48 29.55 -6.48
CA ASN A 134 8.41 28.70 -5.29
C ASN A 134 8.51 29.48 -3.96
N VAL A 135 9.02 30.70 -3.94
CA VAL A 135 9.26 31.49 -2.71
C VAL A 135 8.32 32.69 -2.56
N GLY A 136 7.62 33.09 -3.63
CA GLY A 136 6.72 34.23 -3.55
C GLY A 136 6.04 34.57 -4.87
N TYR A 137 5.20 35.61 -4.84
CA TYR A 137 4.47 36.07 -6.02
C TYR A 137 4.28 37.60 -6.00
N LEU A 138 4.05 38.15 -7.16
CA LEU A 138 3.49 39.49 -7.38
C LEU A 138 2.16 39.38 -8.11
N GLN A 139 1.23 40.24 -7.77
CA GLN A 139 -0.08 40.30 -8.43
C GLN A 139 -0.35 41.66 -9.01
N LEU A 140 -1.38 41.76 -9.83
CA LEU A 140 -1.81 43.03 -10.42
C LEU A 140 -2.04 44.08 -9.33
N GLY A 141 -1.43 45.27 -9.52
CA GLY A 141 -1.44 46.35 -8.54
C GLY A 141 -0.25 46.39 -7.58
N ASP A 142 0.53 45.31 -7.49
CA ASP A 142 1.76 45.34 -6.72
C ASP A 142 2.87 46.11 -7.46
N THR A 143 3.66 46.90 -6.72
CA THR A 143 4.88 47.53 -7.23
C THR A 143 6.06 46.64 -6.91
N PRO A 144 6.79 46.14 -7.93
CA PRO A 144 7.98 45.33 -7.68
C PRO A 144 9.04 46.10 -6.89
N ALA A 145 9.64 45.47 -5.86
CA ALA A 145 10.74 46.01 -5.13
C ALA A 145 12.06 45.90 -5.95
N THR A 146 13.11 46.65 -5.52
CA THR A 146 14.41 46.65 -6.21
C THR A 146 15.04 45.26 -6.22
N ASP A 147 14.89 44.50 -5.15
CA ASP A 147 15.45 43.16 -4.94
C ASP A 147 14.54 42.04 -5.54
N ASP A 148 13.33 42.38 -6.03
CA ASP A 148 12.51 41.40 -6.71
C ASP A 148 13.17 40.95 -8.03
N PRO A 149 12.98 39.66 -8.43
CA PRO A 149 13.62 39.11 -9.62
C PRO A 149 13.36 39.94 -10.90
N SER A 150 14.42 40.19 -11.67
CA SER A 150 14.35 41.03 -12.89
C SER A 150 13.37 40.52 -13.94
N TRP A 151 13.13 39.21 -13.99
CA TRP A 151 12.17 38.62 -14.93
C TRP A 151 10.71 39.05 -14.67
N LEU A 152 10.40 39.56 -13.48
CA LEU A 152 9.09 40.08 -13.10
C LEU A 152 8.90 41.54 -13.48
N LYS A 153 9.94 42.24 -13.89
CA LYS A 153 9.97 43.70 -14.07
C LYS A 153 10.20 44.08 -15.52
N ASN A 154 9.48 45.10 -15.97
CA ASN A 154 9.80 45.84 -17.17
C ASN A 154 10.99 46.76 -16.94
N SER A 155 11.55 47.37 -17.98
CA SER A 155 12.65 48.32 -17.90
C SER A 155 12.36 49.56 -17.06
N ASP A 156 11.08 49.92 -16.96
CA ASP A 156 10.57 51.03 -16.15
C ASP A 156 10.29 50.63 -14.67
N GLY A 157 10.56 49.37 -14.29
CA GLY A 157 10.33 48.86 -12.95
C GLY A 157 8.90 48.39 -12.66
N THR A 158 7.98 48.48 -13.61
CA THR A 158 6.60 48.00 -13.46
C THR A 158 6.53 46.46 -13.54
N LEU A 159 5.47 45.89 -12.96
CA LEU A 159 5.21 44.46 -13.06
C LEU A 159 4.94 44.07 -14.52
N LYS A 160 5.67 43.11 -15.06
CA LYS A 160 5.39 42.51 -16.37
C LYS A 160 4.03 41.82 -16.36
N ARG A 161 3.23 42.11 -17.38
CA ARG A 161 1.94 41.46 -17.66
C ARG A 161 2.10 40.38 -18.73
N ILE A 162 1.05 39.64 -19.00
CA ILE A 162 1.10 38.53 -19.99
C ILE A 162 1.57 38.99 -21.37
N THR A 163 1.16 40.19 -21.80
CA THR A 163 1.57 40.80 -23.08
C THR A 163 3.05 41.19 -23.13
N ASP A 164 3.68 41.42 -21.97
CA ASP A 164 5.12 41.74 -21.89
C ASP A 164 5.97 40.47 -22.00
N PHE A 165 5.42 39.33 -21.55
CA PHE A 165 6.04 38.03 -21.78
C PHE A 165 5.78 37.51 -23.20
N PHE A 166 4.55 37.67 -23.65
CA PHE A 166 4.05 37.08 -24.89
C PHE A 166 3.26 38.11 -25.69
N PRO A 167 3.93 38.96 -26.51
CA PRO A 167 3.27 40.06 -27.24
C PRO A 167 2.14 39.61 -28.18
N SER A 168 2.18 38.36 -28.66
CA SER A 168 1.13 37.81 -29.51
C SER A 168 -0.07 37.24 -28.75
N VAL A 169 0.02 37.14 -27.41
CA VAL A 169 -1.02 36.59 -26.57
C VAL A 169 -1.90 37.67 -26.00
N LYS A 170 -3.20 37.55 -26.18
CA LYS A 170 -4.17 38.43 -25.53
C LYS A 170 -4.36 38.04 -24.07
N PRO A 171 -4.56 39.02 -23.16
CA PRO A 171 -5.04 38.73 -21.82
C PRO A 171 -6.33 37.90 -21.84
N LEU A 172 -6.58 37.17 -20.73
CA LEU A 172 -7.82 36.43 -20.59
C LEU A 172 -9.03 37.35 -20.74
N ASP A 173 -9.98 36.99 -21.61
CA ASP A 173 -11.14 37.84 -21.97
C ASP A 173 -12.50 37.18 -21.68
N HIS A 174 -12.46 35.99 -21.03
CA HIS A 174 -13.65 35.25 -20.62
C HIS A 174 -13.55 34.82 -19.18
N GLN A 175 -14.69 34.52 -18.58
CA GLN A 175 -14.75 33.96 -17.22
C GLN A 175 -14.13 32.57 -17.17
N GLY A 176 -13.11 32.40 -16.32
CA GLY A 176 -12.31 31.17 -16.21
C GLY A 176 -10.95 31.44 -15.62
N THR A 177 -10.07 30.51 -15.81
CA THR A 177 -8.68 30.56 -15.31
C THR A 177 -7.71 30.10 -16.38
N ARG A 178 -6.55 30.73 -16.44
CA ARG A 178 -5.44 30.39 -17.33
C ARG A 178 -4.15 30.37 -16.53
N VAL A 179 -3.43 29.25 -16.59
CA VAL A 179 -2.12 29.07 -15.95
C VAL A 179 -1.07 28.82 -17.02
N TRP A 180 0.02 29.57 -16.96
CA TRP A 180 1.18 29.46 -17.84
C TRP A 180 2.35 28.90 -17.06
N ILE A 181 2.85 27.75 -17.45
CA ILE A 181 4.06 27.12 -16.90
C ILE A 181 5.20 27.49 -17.85
N LEU A 182 6.14 28.32 -17.35
CA LEU A 182 7.23 28.84 -18.16
C LEU A 182 8.41 27.89 -18.16
N ASN A 183 9.05 27.72 -19.30
CA ASN A 183 10.29 26.97 -19.43
C ASN A 183 10.15 25.55 -18.87
N VAL A 184 9.26 24.77 -19.48
CA VAL A 184 8.97 23.39 -19.07
C VAL A 184 10.25 22.54 -19.07
N LYS A 185 10.43 21.68 -18.07
CA LYS A 185 11.55 20.73 -17.97
C LYS A 185 11.59 19.83 -19.21
N ASP A 186 12.80 19.53 -19.71
CA ASP A 186 12.96 18.86 -21.00
C ASP A 186 12.34 17.45 -21.00
N ASP A 187 12.57 16.66 -19.94
CA ASP A 187 12.00 15.35 -19.76
C ASP A 187 10.46 15.38 -19.79
N LEU A 188 9.85 16.33 -19.11
CA LEU A 188 8.40 16.50 -19.08
C LEU A 188 7.86 17.04 -20.42
N ALA A 189 8.61 17.92 -21.08
CA ALA A 189 8.25 18.42 -22.40
C ALA A 189 8.26 17.29 -23.46
N GLU A 190 9.24 16.40 -23.41
CA GLU A 190 9.30 15.20 -24.26
C GLU A 190 8.11 14.27 -24.03
N GLU A 191 7.75 14.02 -22.77
CA GLU A 191 6.58 13.21 -22.44
C GLU A 191 5.27 13.86 -22.93
N ILE A 192 5.13 15.18 -22.80
CA ILE A 192 3.97 15.90 -23.32
C ILE A 192 3.87 15.76 -24.85
N VAL A 193 4.96 16.01 -25.55
CA VAL A 193 5.02 15.93 -27.02
C VAL A 193 4.83 14.50 -27.54
N SER A 194 5.28 13.49 -26.80
CA SER A 194 5.06 12.07 -27.15
C SER A 194 3.58 11.67 -27.12
N GLY A 195 2.71 12.53 -26.55
CA GLY A 195 1.28 12.27 -26.42
C GLY A 195 0.84 11.69 -25.08
N ARG A 196 1.78 11.48 -24.15
CA ARG A 196 1.48 10.92 -22.82
C ARG A 196 0.50 11.75 -22.01
N LEU A 197 0.56 13.11 -22.13
CA LEU A 197 -0.42 13.98 -21.49
C LEU A 197 -1.84 13.72 -22.00
N VAL A 198 -2.02 13.63 -23.33
CA VAL A 198 -3.32 13.31 -23.94
C VAL A 198 -3.86 11.97 -23.47
N GLU A 199 -2.99 11.00 -23.39
CA GLU A 199 -3.32 9.67 -22.88
C GLU A 199 -3.78 9.71 -21.41
N GLN A 200 -3.03 10.38 -20.53
CA GLN A 200 -3.37 10.50 -19.12
C GLN A 200 -4.66 11.31 -18.90
N LEU A 201 -4.92 12.35 -19.71
CA LEU A 201 -6.19 13.07 -19.72
C LEU A 201 -7.35 12.14 -20.12
N SER A 202 -7.15 11.34 -21.17
CA SER A 202 -8.14 10.35 -21.64
C SER A 202 -8.47 9.32 -20.55
N GLU A 203 -7.45 8.73 -19.92
CA GLU A 203 -7.62 7.67 -18.92
C GLU A 203 -8.22 8.18 -17.60
N SER A 204 -7.90 9.42 -17.21
CA SER A 204 -8.36 9.98 -15.95
C SER A 204 -9.74 10.61 -16.03
N TRP A 205 -10.12 11.17 -17.18
CA TRP A 205 -11.29 12.04 -17.30
C TRP A 205 -12.31 11.59 -18.35
N TRP A 206 -12.23 10.34 -18.81
CA TRP A 206 -13.14 9.79 -19.83
C TRP A 206 -14.62 9.95 -19.47
N GLU A 207 -14.97 9.88 -18.18
CA GLU A 207 -16.35 9.99 -17.74
C GLU A 207 -16.94 11.38 -18.03
N ILE A 208 -16.20 12.45 -17.71
CA ILE A 208 -16.71 13.81 -17.99
C ILE A 208 -16.80 14.10 -19.49
N VAL A 209 -15.88 13.57 -20.26
CA VAL A 209 -15.89 13.69 -21.73
C VAL A 209 -17.07 12.93 -22.31
N GLN A 210 -17.29 11.70 -21.89
CA GLN A 210 -18.31 10.81 -22.48
C GLN A 210 -19.73 11.11 -21.99
N LYS A 211 -19.90 11.28 -20.67
CA LYS A 211 -21.25 11.41 -20.08
C LYS A 211 -21.75 12.85 -19.98
N TYR A 212 -20.83 13.79 -19.74
CA TYR A 212 -21.23 15.19 -19.53
C TYR A 212 -20.92 16.09 -20.73
N GLY A 213 -20.30 15.53 -21.78
CA GLY A 213 -19.96 16.29 -22.99
C GLY A 213 -18.91 17.37 -22.75
N ALA A 214 -18.07 17.19 -21.71
CA ALA A 214 -16.95 18.09 -21.46
C ALA A 214 -15.95 18.02 -22.63
N GLU A 215 -15.43 19.18 -23.02
CA GLU A 215 -14.44 19.24 -24.08
C GLU A 215 -13.04 19.41 -23.47
N VAL A 216 -12.13 18.47 -23.74
CA VAL A 216 -10.72 18.57 -23.35
C VAL A 216 -9.89 18.57 -24.62
N LEU A 217 -9.10 19.63 -24.83
CA LEU A 217 -8.27 19.82 -26.02
C LEU A 217 -6.80 19.89 -25.65
N TYR A 218 -5.98 19.29 -26.47
CA TYR A 218 -4.53 19.50 -26.48
C TYR A 218 -4.11 20.13 -27.79
N GLU A 219 -3.36 21.23 -27.71
CA GLU A 219 -2.86 21.98 -28.84
C GLU A 219 -1.33 22.07 -28.76
N GLU A 220 -0.63 21.63 -29.79
CA GLU A 220 0.83 21.74 -29.87
C GLU A 220 1.24 22.74 -30.93
N TYR A 221 2.00 23.74 -30.52
CA TYR A 221 2.53 24.82 -31.37
C TYR A 221 4.03 24.60 -31.56
N ALA A 222 4.42 24.00 -32.68
CA ALA A 222 5.81 23.93 -33.15
C ALA A 222 6.16 25.11 -34.09
N SER A 223 5.12 25.70 -34.68
CA SER A 223 5.15 26.86 -35.59
C SER A 223 3.84 27.63 -35.48
N ALA A 224 3.52 28.46 -36.43
CA ALA A 224 2.23 29.20 -36.48
C ALA A 224 0.99 28.30 -36.61
N LEU A 225 1.16 27.04 -37.05
CA LEU A 225 0.09 26.06 -37.14
C LEU A 225 0.09 25.16 -35.91
N ALA A 226 -1.05 25.02 -35.26
CA ALA A 226 -1.25 24.11 -34.14
C ALA A 226 -1.66 22.72 -34.63
N LYS A 227 -1.06 21.69 -34.01
CA LYS A 227 -1.63 20.34 -34.03
C LYS A 227 -2.67 20.26 -32.91
N VAL A 228 -3.94 20.11 -33.26
CA VAL A 228 -5.03 20.03 -32.28
C VAL A 228 -5.49 18.59 -32.12
N VAL A 229 -5.55 18.12 -30.87
CA VAL A 229 -6.06 16.80 -30.51
C VAL A 229 -7.21 16.98 -29.51
N ARG A 230 -8.39 16.48 -29.88
CA ARG A 230 -9.51 16.38 -28.94
C ARG A 230 -9.33 15.11 -28.13
N VAL A 231 -9.27 15.25 -26.80
CA VAL A 231 -9.16 14.10 -25.90
C VAL A 231 -10.47 13.31 -25.97
N ALA A 232 -10.36 12.05 -26.33
CA ALA A 232 -11.47 11.10 -26.41
C ALA A 232 -11.35 10.08 -25.26
N SER A 233 -12.41 9.32 -25.04
CA SER A 233 -12.32 8.16 -24.13
C SER A 233 -11.28 7.15 -24.62
N PRO A 234 -10.61 6.42 -23.71
CA PRO A 234 -9.62 5.41 -24.08
C PRO A 234 -10.23 4.36 -25.03
N GLN A 235 -9.46 3.96 -26.02
CA GLN A 235 -9.86 2.84 -26.87
C GLN A 235 -9.68 1.54 -26.13
N LEU A 236 -10.75 0.80 -25.99
CA LEU A 236 -10.77 -0.52 -25.36
C LEU A 236 -10.86 -1.60 -26.44
N PRO A 237 -10.24 -2.76 -26.23
CA PRO A 237 -10.34 -3.87 -27.17
C PRO A 237 -11.76 -4.41 -27.23
N GLU A 238 -12.04 -5.17 -28.28
CA GLU A 238 -13.33 -5.83 -28.45
C GLU A 238 -13.67 -6.71 -27.25
N THR A 239 -14.90 -6.58 -26.77
CA THR A 239 -15.38 -7.25 -25.58
C THR A 239 -15.84 -8.68 -25.91
N GLN A 240 -15.38 -9.65 -25.13
CA GLN A 240 -15.91 -11.02 -25.15
C GLN A 240 -17.20 -11.12 -24.34
N ALA A 241 -17.24 -10.43 -23.22
CA ALA A 241 -18.38 -10.39 -22.31
C ALA A 241 -18.36 -9.09 -21.51
N ASP A 242 -19.52 -8.58 -21.17
CA ASP A 242 -19.64 -7.47 -20.26
C ASP A 242 -20.92 -7.55 -19.40
N SER A 243 -20.91 -6.85 -18.29
CA SER A 243 -22.07 -6.63 -17.45
C SER A 243 -22.04 -5.21 -16.88
N GLU A 244 -23.20 -4.61 -16.72
CA GLU A 244 -23.36 -3.33 -16.05
C GLU A 244 -24.50 -3.42 -15.05
N SER A 245 -24.25 -2.99 -13.81
CA SER A 245 -25.27 -3.02 -12.76
C SER A 245 -26.35 -1.98 -13.03
N ASP A 246 -27.59 -2.31 -12.64
CA ASP A 246 -28.73 -1.38 -12.71
C ASP A 246 -28.53 -0.23 -11.71
N PRO A 247 -28.44 1.03 -12.15
CA PRO A 247 -28.35 2.18 -11.25
C PRO A 247 -29.51 2.33 -10.27
N ALA A 248 -30.67 1.75 -10.59
CA ALA A 248 -31.82 1.73 -9.68
C ALA A 248 -31.69 0.70 -8.54
N LYS A 249 -30.70 -0.22 -8.65
CA LYS A 249 -30.39 -1.25 -7.66
C LYS A 249 -28.94 -1.19 -7.24
N PRO A 250 -28.52 -0.12 -6.56
CA PRO A 250 -27.11 0.06 -6.20
C PRO A 250 -26.61 -1.05 -5.28
N ILE A 251 -25.37 -1.47 -5.50
CA ILE A 251 -24.75 -2.58 -4.78
C ILE A 251 -24.27 -2.10 -3.40
N PRO A 252 -24.72 -2.66 -2.28
CA PRO A 252 -24.34 -2.23 -0.94
C PRO A 252 -22.86 -2.55 -0.63
N VAL A 253 -22.18 -1.61 0.00
CA VAL A 253 -20.78 -1.74 0.49
C VAL A 253 -20.74 -1.67 2.02
N THR A 254 -21.30 -0.60 2.59
CA THR A 254 -21.47 -0.39 4.04
C THR A 254 -22.85 0.22 4.30
N ASN A 255 -23.17 0.59 5.55
CA ASN A 255 -24.43 1.26 5.88
C ASN A 255 -24.56 2.59 5.12
N GLY A 256 -25.42 2.64 4.12
CA GLY A 256 -25.68 3.79 3.26
C GLY A 256 -24.75 3.88 2.04
N ALA A 257 -23.46 3.56 2.18
CA ALA A 257 -22.49 3.60 1.09
C ALA A 257 -22.71 2.47 0.08
N ARG A 258 -22.86 2.81 -1.20
CA ARG A 258 -23.22 1.86 -2.28
C ARG A 258 -22.42 2.15 -3.55
N ILE A 259 -22.17 1.12 -4.32
CA ILE A 259 -21.74 1.28 -5.71
C ILE A 259 -23.00 1.58 -6.52
N ARG A 260 -23.07 2.76 -7.11
CA ARG A 260 -24.19 3.20 -7.95
C ARG A 260 -24.18 2.49 -9.31
N VAL A 261 -23.00 2.40 -9.92
CA VAL A 261 -22.81 1.69 -11.19
C VAL A 261 -21.51 0.90 -11.12
N LEU A 262 -21.58 -0.37 -11.47
CA LEU A 262 -20.44 -1.24 -11.67
C LEU A 262 -20.49 -1.80 -13.08
N LYS A 263 -19.50 -1.46 -13.90
CA LYS A 263 -19.26 -2.06 -15.20
C LYS A 263 -18.10 -3.03 -15.10
N LEU A 264 -18.30 -4.26 -15.53
CA LEU A 264 -17.26 -5.28 -15.65
C LEU A 264 -17.21 -5.74 -17.09
N ALA A 265 -16.03 -5.93 -17.63
CA ALA A 265 -15.84 -6.41 -18.98
C ALA A 265 -14.63 -7.35 -19.08
N LEU A 266 -14.76 -8.36 -19.95
CA LEU A 266 -13.70 -9.28 -20.34
C LEU A 266 -13.41 -9.04 -21.83
N ALA A 267 -12.22 -8.57 -22.13
CA ALA A 267 -11.79 -8.35 -23.52
C ALA A 267 -11.44 -9.66 -24.23
N LYS A 268 -11.54 -9.67 -25.55
CA LYS A 268 -11.05 -10.80 -26.39
C LYS A 268 -9.53 -10.89 -26.42
N THR A 269 -8.84 -9.76 -26.34
CA THR A 269 -7.38 -9.62 -26.32
C THR A 269 -6.91 -8.88 -25.07
N ASP A 270 -5.61 -8.80 -24.87
CA ASP A 270 -5.03 -8.08 -23.75
C ASP A 270 -5.42 -6.60 -23.79
N VAL A 271 -5.79 -6.08 -22.62
CA VAL A 271 -6.02 -4.67 -22.37
C VAL A 271 -4.68 -4.02 -22.03
N LYS A 272 -4.48 -2.79 -22.46
CA LYS A 272 -3.31 -2.00 -22.09
C LYS A 272 -3.18 -1.93 -20.55
N ASP A 273 -1.96 -2.05 -20.04
CA ASP A 273 -1.69 -2.12 -18.59
C ASP A 273 -2.34 -1.00 -17.79
N SER A 274 -2.29 0.23 -18.30
CA SER A 274 -2.90 1.41 -17.67
C SER A 274 -4.44 1.37 -17.61
N LEU A 275 -5.08 0.49 -18.37
CA LEU A 275 -6.55 0.35 -18.45
C LEU A 275 -7.06 -0.93 -17.79
N ARG A 276 -6.19 -1.82 -17.33
CA ARG A 276 -6.57 -3.06 -16.64
C ARG A 276 -7.23 -2.79 -15.31
N GLY A 277 -8.03 -3.76 -14.86
CA GLY A 277 -8.72 -3.69 -13.58
C GLY A 277 -9.92 -2.74 -13.58
N ILE A 278 -10.46 -2.48 -12.40
CA ILE A 278 -11.66 -1.67 -12.21
C ILE A 278 -11.28 -0.24 -11.86
N ALA A 279 -11.60 0.72 -12.73
CA ALA A 279 -11.40 2.14 -12.47
C ALA A 279 -12.37 2.61 -11.36
N ILE A 280 -11.85 3.14 -10.27
CA ILE A 280 -12.65 3.73 -9.20
C ILE A 280 -12.83 5.21 -9.51
N GLN A 281 -14.08 5.58 -9.80
CA GLN A 281 -14.43 6.95 -10.18
C GLN A 281 -14.81 7.76 -8.96
N ARG A 282 -14.42 9.03 -8.93
CA ARG A 282 -14.86 10.02 -7.97
C ARG A 282 -15.03 11.38 -8.67
N GLY A 283 -16.21 11.99 -8.55
CA GLY A 283 -16.49 13.29 -9.17
C GLY A 283 -16.21 13.37 -10.67
N GLY A 284 -16.27 12.25 -11.38
CA GLY A 284 -15.94 12.14 -12.81
C GLY A 284 -14.47 11.85 -13.12
N MET A 285 -13.61 11.73 -12.11
CA MET A 285 -12.18 11.39 -12.24
C MET A 285 -11.93 9.93 -11.88
N THR A 286 -11.10 9.25 -12.66
CA THR A 286 -10.51 7.96 -12.25
C THR A 286 -9.42 8.21 -11.21
N VAL A 287 -9.70 7.92 -9.92
CA VAL A 287 -8.70 8.05 -8.85
C VAL A 287 -7.66 6.97 -8.95
N THR A 288 -8.07 5.71 -9.03
CA THR A 288 -7.18 4.57 -9.14
C THR A 288 -7.84 3.42 -9.90
N ARG A 289 -7.08 2.40 -10.23
CA ARG A 289 -7.60 1.14 -10.76
C ARG A 289 -7.34 0.03 -9.77
N TYR A 290 -8.39 -0.72 -9.48
CA TYR A 290 -8.29 -1.89 -8.62
C TYR A 290 -8.01 -3.13 -9.47
N ASP A 291 -6.79 -3.67 -9.34
CA ASP A 291 -6.41 -4.96 -9.88
C ASP A 291 -6.68 -6.03 -8.83
N SER A 292 -7.79 -6.74 -8.98
CA SER A 292 -8.22 -7.75 -8.01
C SER A 292 -7.26 -8.94 -7.98
N PRO A 293 -6.78 -9.34 -6.80
CA PRO A 293 -5.99 -10.58 -6.66
C PRO A 293 -6.82 -11.84 -6.96
N SER A 294 -8.15 -11.75 -6.92
CA SER A 294 -9.06 -12.88 -7.18
C SER A 294 -9.21 -13.22 -8.66
N ILE A 295 -8.72 -12.37 -9.57
CA ILE A 295 -8.81 -12.64 -11.02
C ILE A 295 -7.79 -13.73 -11.38
N PRO A 296 -8.23 -14.87 -11.96
CA PRO A 296 -7.31 -15.88 -12.47
C PRO A 296 -6.33 -15.29 -13.48
N GLN A 297 -5.08 -15.75 -13.47
CA GLN A 297 -4.00 -15.19 -14.27
C GLN A 297 -4.35 -15.09 -15.77
N ASP A 298 -5.14 -16.04 -16.29
CA ASP A 298 -5.58 -16.08 -17.68
C ASP A 298 -6.50 -14.92 -18.09
N PHE A 299 -7.16 -14.31 -17.12
CA PHE A 299 -8.07 -13.19 -17.33
C PHE A 299 -7.45 -11.86 -16.87
N LYS A 300 -6.32 -11.89 -16.13
CA LYS A 300 -5.76 -10.72 -15.50
C LYS A 300 -5.42 -9.59 -16.47
N SER A 301 -4.89 -9.95 -17.64
CA SER A 301 -4.58 -8.99 -18.70
C SER A 301 -5.81 -8.52 -19.50
N ARG A 302 -6.98 -9.14 -19.30
CA ARG A 302 -8.16 -8.95 -20.15
C ARG A 302 -9.37 -8.36 -19.42
N VAL A 303 -9.32 -8.31 -18.07
CA VAL A 303 -10.41 -7.74 -17.27
C VAL A 303 -10.24 -6.24 -17.13
N TYR A 304 -11.32 -5.51 -17.38
CA TYR A 304 -11.40 -4.08 -17.15
C TYR A 304 -12.83 -3.67 -16.74
N GLY A 305 -12.96 -2.45 -16.25
CA GLY A 305 -14.26 -1.94 -15.85
C GLY A 305 -14.17 -0.61 -15.13
N TYR A 306 -15.31 -0.19 -14.56
CA TYR A 306 -15.37 0.97 -13.70
C TYR A 306 -16.40 0.83 -12.60
N CYS A 307 -16.15 1.51 -11.50
CA CYS A 307 -17.02 1.60 -10.32
C CYS A 307 -17.32 3.08 -10.06
N ILE A 308 -18.60 3.44 -10.07
CA ILE A 308 -19.08 4.77 -9.76
C ILE A 308 -19.81 4.69 -8.41
N PRO A 309 -19.34 5.41 -7.38
CA PRO A 309 -19.98 5.44 -6.07
C PRO A 309 -21.31 6.21 -6.08
N ASN A 310 -22.19 5.93 -5.10
CA ASN A 310 -23.23 6.87 -4.70
C ASN A 310 -22.61 8.01 -3.85
N GLU A 311 -23.42 8.95 -3.42
CA GLU A 311 -22.95 10.13 -2.70
C GLU A 311 -22.27 9.76 -1.37
N GLU A 312 -22.85 8.87 -0.60
CA GLU A 312 -22.31 8.44 0.70
C GLU A 312 -20.98 7.70 0.54
N LEU A 313 -20.85 6.81 -0.45
CA LEU A 313 -19.59 6.14 -0.73
C LEU A 313 -18.55 7.12 -1.28
N ASP A 314 -18.94 8.09 -2.11
CA ASP A 314 -18.04 9.12 -2.62
C ASP A 314 -17.49 9.98 -1.48
N GLU A 315 -18.31 10.35 -0.50
CA GLU A 315 -17.88 11.07 0.70
C GLU A 315 -16.91 10.25 1.55
N GLU A 316 -17.21 8.98 1.82
CA GLU A 316 -16.30 8.11 2.54
C GLU A 316 -14.95 7.96 1.83
N LEU A 317 -14.96 7.78 0.50
CA LEU A 317 -13.76 7.69 -0.32
C LEU A 317 -13.00 9.02 -0.36
N TYR A 318 -13.69 10.16 -0.41
CA TYR A 318 -13.09 11.50 -0.32
C TYR A 318 -12.24 11.65 0.94
N ASN A 319 -12.74 11.15 2.07
CA ASN A 319 -12.08 11.28 3.37
C ASN A 319 -10.80 10.44 3.49
N ILE A 320 -10.61 9.45 2.64
CA ILE A 320 -9.46 8.53 2.66
C ILE A 320 -8.61 8.59 1.39
N GLU A 321 -8.95 9.48 0.45
CA GLU A 321 -8.17 9.67 -0.77
C GLU A 321 -6.80 10.24 -0.47
N MET A 322 -5.77 9.70 -1.10
CA MET A 322 -4.39 10.19 -0.95
C MET A 322 -4.21 11.54 -1.66
N ALA A 323 -3.27 12.34 -1.17
CA ALA A 323 -3.05 13.71 -1.63
C ALA A 323 -2.63 13.83 -3.11
N ASN A 324 -2.05 12.79 -3.67
CA ASN A 324 -1.64 12.71 -5.09
C ASN A 324 -2.75 12.19 -6.01
N HIS A 325 -3.94 11.94 -5.48
CA HIS A 325 -5.07 11.38 -6.23
C HIS A 325 -4.76 10.07 -6.98
N GLU A 326 -3.82 9.27 -6.47
CA GLU A 326 -3.42 7.99 -7.09
C GLU A 326 -3.98 6.76 -6.37
N GLY A 327 -4.73 6.98 -5.28
CA GLY A 327 -5.34 5.89 -4.53
C GLY A 327 -6.02 6.32 -3.25
N PHE A 328 -6.30 5.31 -2.42
CA PHE A 328 -6.95 5.46 -1.13
C PHE A 328 -6.10 4.83 -0.03
N GLU A 329 -6.25 5.31 1.20
CA GLU A 329 -5.54 4.77 2.35
C GLU A 329 -5.84 3.26 2.51
N PRO A 330 -4.82 2.37 2.37
CA PRO A 330 -5.07 0.93 2.18
C PRO A 330 -5.79 0.21 3.33
N ARG A 331 -5.63 0.74 4.56
CA ARG A 331 -6.12 0.13 5.81
C ARG A 331 -7.48 0.65 6.27
N LYS A 332 -8.07 1.62 5.57
CA LYS A 332 -9.38 2.15 5.94
C LYS A 332 -10.49 1.18 5.59
N SER A 333 -11.41 1.00 6.53
CA SER A 333 -12.48 0.00 6.44
C SER A 333 -13.30 0.11 5.17
N VAL A 334 -13.71 1.32 4.77
CA VAL A 334 -14.49 1.54 3.54
C VAL A 334 -13.76 1.04 2.30
N TRP A 335 -12.44 1.27 2.20
CA TRP A 335 -11.64 0.77 1.08
C TRP A 335 -11.53 -0.76 1.08
N VAL A 336 -11.35 -1.35 2.25
CA VAL A 336 -11.31 -2.81 2.41
C VAL A 336 -12.66 -3.43 2.01
N TYR A 337 -13.78 -2.87 2.47
CA TYR A 337 -15.11 -3.35 2.12
C TYR A 337 -15.43 -3.17 0.64
N LEU A 338 -15.05 -2.04 0.05
CA LEU A 338 -15.24 -1.80 -1.38
C LEU A 338 -14.47 -2.84 -2.22
N ARG A 339 -13.18 -3.06 -1.93
CA ARG A 339 -12.38 -4.08 -2.64
C ARG A 339 -13.00 -5.46 -2.54
N ARG A 340 -13.38 -5.88 -1.33
CA ARG A 340 -14.06 -7.16 -1.13
C ARG A 340 -15.32 -7.27 -1.96
N LYS A 341 -16.12 -6.20 -2.02
CA LYS A 341 -17.34 -6.20 -2.81
C LYS A 341 -17.08 -6.28 -4.31
N LEU A 342 -16.06 -5.59 -4.78
CA LEU A 342 -15.62 -5.69 -6.17
C LEU A 342 -15.12 -7.10 -6.52
N ASP A 343 -14.42 -7.77 -5.61
CA ASP A 343 -13.98 -9.16 -5.78
C ASP A 343 -15.18 -10.12 -5.90
N GLU A 344 -16.18 -9.96 -5.03
CA GLU A 344 -17.42 -10.76 -5.09
C GLU A 344 -18.16 -10.61 -6.44
N GLU A 345 -18.28 -9.39 -6.95
CA GLU A 345 -18.96 -9.14 -8.21
C GLU A 345 -18.13 -9.61 -9.42
N LEU A 346 -16.80 -9.43 -9.38
CA LEU A 346 -15.87 -9.96 -10.39
C LEU A 346 -15.95 -11.49 -10.49
N GLU A 347 -16.00 -12.18 -9.35
CA GLU A 347 -16.10 -13.64 -9.36
C GLU A 347 -17.40 -14.12 -9.98
N LYS A 348 -18.51 -13.48 -9.61
CA LYS A 348 -19.81 -13.80 -10.23
C LYS A 348 -19.77 -13.59 -11.74
N PHE A 349 -19.15 -12.49 -12.18
CA PHE A 349 -19.00 -12.15 -13.58
C PHE A 349 -18.11 -13.15 -14.33
N LEU A 350 -16.99 -13.56 -13.74
CA LEU A 350 -16.03 -14.46 -14.38
C LEU A 350 -16.39 -15.94 -14.25
N ALA A 351 -17.26 -16.33 -13.32
CA ALA A 351 -17.63 -17.72 -13.06
C ALA A 351 -18.01 -18.53 -14.32
N PRO A 352 -18.77 -17.99 -15.31
CA PRO A 352 -19.12 -18.73 -16.52
C PRO A 352 -17.92 -19.00 -17.46
N TYR A 353 -16.84 -18.22 -17.31
CA TYR A 353 -15.65 -18.27 -18.20
C TYR A 353 -14.49 -19.03 -17.58
N ILE A 354 -14.52 -19.23 -16.26
CA ILE A 354 -13.53 -20.04 -15.56
C ILE A 354 -13.85 -21.50 -15.86
N ARG A 355 -13.01 -22.13 -16.69
CA ARG A 355 -13.12 -23.57 -16.88
C ARG A 355 -12.80 -24.25 -15.55
N THR A 356 -13.81 -24.87 -14.95
CA THR A 356 -13.60 -25.74 -13.79
C THR A 356 -12.72 -26.90 -14.23
N THR A 357 -11.47 -26.85 -13.87
CA THR A 357 -10.55 -27.96 -14.11
C THR A 357 -11.00 -29.08 -13.16
N THR A 358 -11.58 -30.12 -13.70
CA THR A 358 -12.02 -31.32 -12.95
C THR A 358 -10.84 -32.17 -12.47
N VAL A 359 -9.61 -31.71 -12.71
CA VAL A 359 -8.39 -32.40 -12.27
C VAL A 359 -8.21 -32.20 -10.80
N LYS A 360 -8.53 -33.20 -9.99
CA LYS A 360 -8.19 -33.21 -8.56
C LYS A 360 -6.71 -33.48 -8.41
N PRO A 361 -5.97 -32.66 -7.63
CA PRO A 361 -4.58 -32.94 -7.30
C PRO A 361 -4.47 -34.26 -6.55
N GLN A 362 -3.46 -35.07 -6.86
CA GLN A 362 -3.15 -36.29 -6.13
C GLN A 362 -2.09 -35.96 -5.05
N ILE A 363 -2.56 -35.41 -3.94
CA ILE A 363 -1.74 -35.06 -2.81
C ILE A 363 -1.87 -36.16 -1.76
N ASN A 364 -0.74 -36.67 -1.25
CA ASN A 364 -0.77 -37.65 -0.16
C ASN A 364 -1.06 -36.94 1.17
N GLU A 365 -2.34 -36.86 1.52
CA GLU A 365 -2.81 -36.17 2.72
C GLU A 365 -2.17 -36.72 4.00
N GLN A 366 -2.08 -38.05 4.12
CA GLN A 366 -1.55 -38.70 5.34
C GLN A 366 -0.06 -38.37 5.54
N GLU A 367 0.71 -38.37 4.47
CA GLU A 367 2.12 -38.02 4.53
C GLU A 367 2.35 -36.57 4.91
N ILE A 368 1.61 -35.64 4.29
CA ILE A 368 1.71 -34.21 4.63
C ILE A 368 1.32 -33.97 6.10
N VAL A 369 0.22 -34.57 6.55
CA VAL A 369 -0.22 -34.46 7.95
C VAL A 369 0.87 -34.97 8.89
N ARG A 370 1.52 -36.08 8.57
CA ARG A 370 2.63 -36.65 9.35
C ARG A 370 3.83 -35.70 9.41
N ILE A 371 4.24 -35.16 8.25
CA ILE A 371 5.37 -34.24 8.11
C ILE A 371 5.12 -32.97 8.91
N VAL A 372 3.96 -32.32 8.68
CA VAL A 372 3.62 -31.08 9.35
C VAL A 372 3.52 -31.26 10.86
N ASN A 373 2.88 -32.35 11.34
CA ASN A 373 2.83 -32.62 12.77
C ASN A 373 4.21 -32.82 13.37
N LYS A 374 5.13 -33.55 12.69
CA LYS A 374 6.49 -33.71 13.15
C LYS A 374 7.22 -32.39 13.32
N ILE A 375 7.21 -31.55 12.27
CA ILE A 375 7.85 -30.22 12.30
C ILE A 375 7.22 -29.35 13.39
N VAL A 376 5.89 -29.30 13.47
CA VAL A 376 5.19 -28.51 14.47
C VAL A 376 5.48 -28.99 15.89
N ASP A 377 5.53 -30.31 16.10
CA ASP A 377 5.89 -30.90 17.39
C ASP A 377 7.31 -30.54 17.82
N ASP A 378 8.28 -30.58 16.90
CA ASP A 378 9.66 -30.17 17.16
C ASP A 378 9.76 -28.70 17.61
N TYR A 379 8.95 -27.83 17.03
CA TYR A 379 8.94 -26.40 17.36
C TYR A 379 8.03 -26.04 18.54
N LEU A 380 6.86 -26.66 18.68
CA LEU A 380 5.90 -26.32 19.72
C LEU A 380 6.11 -27.13 21.02
N LEU A 381 6.54 -28.37 20.92
CA LEU A 381 6.76 -29.26 22.08
C LEU A 381 8.21 -29.24 22.59
N GLY A 382 9.20 -29.12 21.73
CA GLY A 382 10.60 -29.02 22.10
C GLY A 382 10.96 -27.81 22.94
N TRP A 383 10.07 -26.81 22.96
CA TRP A 383 10.23 -25.60 23.77
C TRP A 383 9.65 -25.71 25.19
N GLY A 384 9.08 -26.86 25.57
CA GLY A 384 8.55 -27.06 26.92
C GLY A 384 7.53 -26.04 27.37
N VAL A 385 6.74 -25.51 26.42
CA VAL A 385 5.75 -24.49 26.72
C VAL A 385 4.49 -25.19 27.24
N ASP A 386 4.42 -25.37 28.54
CA ASP A 386 3.13 -25.33 29.21
C ASP A 386 2.53 -23.98 28.90
N VAL A 387 1.46 -23.93 28.12
CA VAL A 387 0.77 -22.68 27.75
C VAL A 387 0.23 -22.06 29.05
N PRO A 388 0.85 -20.98 29.55
CA PRO A 388 0.36 -20.38 30.77
C PRO A 388 -0.94 -19.62 30.48
N PRO A 389 -1.86 -19.55 31.44
CA PRO A 389 -2.99 -18.64 31.37
C PRO A 389 -2.47 -17.20 31.24
N LYS A 390 -3.23 -16.32 30.60
CA LYS A 390 -2.92 -14.89 30.32
C LYS A 390 -1.92 -14.30 31.31
N LEU A 391 -0.64 -14.20 30.89
CA LEU A 391 0.40 -13.67 31.75
C LEU A 391 0.28 -12.16 31.88
N PRO A 392 0.28 -11.62 33.08
CA PRO A 392 0.25 -10.18 33.33
C PRO A 392 1.53 -9.48 32.88
N VAL A 393 2.61 -10.23 32.69
CA VAL A 393 3.91 -9.72 32.25
C VAL A 393 4.51 -10.69 31.24
N ARG A 394 4.99 -10.17 30.09
CA ARG A 394 5.63 -10.94 29.05
C ARG A 394 7.13 -10.82 29.11
N PHE A 395 7.80 -11.92 28.89
CA PHE A 395 9.23 -12.02 28.75
C PHE A 395 9.54 -12.21 27.26
N GLU A 396 10.02 -11.14 26.61
CA GLU A 396 10.40 -11.22 25.21
C GLU A 396 11.76 -11.88 25.07
N PRO A 397 11.93 -12.76 24.08
CA PRO A 397 13.17 -13.51 23.96
C PRO A 397 14.38 -12.61 23.73
N TRP A 398 15.45 -13.03 24.30
CA TRP A 398 16.80 -12.55 24.17
C TRP A 398 17.15 -12.25 22.72
N GLY A 399 17.63 -11.06 22.43
CA GLY A 399 17.99 -10.54 21.13
C GLY A 399 18.99 -11.36 20.33
N TYR A 400 18.58 -12.54 19.92
CA TYR A 400 19.38 -13.41 19.08
C TYR A 400 18.89 -13.42 17.64
N LYS A 401 19.81 -13.16 16.72
CA LYS A 401 19.62 -13.42 15.28
C LYS A 401 20.37 -14.73 14.94
N GLY A 402 19.66 -15.70 14.38
CA GLY A 402 20.23 -16.92 13.84
C GLY A 402 19.86 -18.21 14.60
N THR A 403 19.89 -19.33 13.89
CA THR A 403 19.33 -20.61 14.29
C THR A 403 20.24 -21.42 15.22
N GLU A 404 21.51 -21.52 14.99
CA GLU A 404 22.44 -22.22 15.87
C GLU A 404 23.55 -21.28 16.32
N LYS A 405 23.82 -21.29 17.64
CA LYS A 405 24.77 -20.34 18.17
C LYS A 405 26.00 -21.09 18.59
N ARG A 406 26.95 -21.01 17.69
CA ARG A 406 28.34 -21.31 18.01
C ARG A 406 28.98 -20.01 18.50
N PHE A 407 29.65 -20.11 19.65
CA PHE A 407 30.49 -19.07 20.20
C PHE A 407 31.91 -19.60 20.35
N GLU A 408 32.88 -18.75 20.16
CA GLU A 408 34.26 -19.06 20.48
C GLU A 408 34.53 -18.77 21.97
N LEU A 409 35.55 -19.42 22.56
CA LEU A 409 35.83 -19.31 23.99
C LEU A 409 36.25 -17.91 24.44
N ASP A 410 36.73 -17.07 23.52
CA ASP A 410 37.15 -15.69 23.76
C ASP A 410 36.04 -14.68 23.50
N GLU A 411 34.88 -15.13 23.07
CA GLU A 411 33.72 -14.28 22.89
C GLU A 411 32.99 -13.98 24.21
N VAL A 412 32.25 -12.89 24.22
CA VAL A 412 31.44 -12.44 25.33
C VAL A 412 29.98 -12.46 24.92
N LEU A 413 29.16 -13.13 25.69
CA LEU A 413 27.73 -13.21 25.43
C LEU A 413 27.02 -11.96 26.02
N GLN A 414 26.63 -11.04 25.17
CA GLN A 414 25.84 -9.88 25.56
C GLN A 414 24.35 -10.21 25.57
N HIS A 415 23.68 -9.86 26.66
CA HIS A 415 22.28 -10.13 26.86
C HIS A 415 21.47 -8.88 27.06
N LYS A 416 20.36 -8.78 26.33
CA LYS A 416 19.31 -7.78 26.57
C LYS A 416 17.99 -8.52 26.67
N ALA A 417 17.35 -8.48 27.82
CA ALA A 417 16.00 -9.00 28.00
C ALA A 417 14.99 -7.86 27.89
N SER A 418 13.88 -8.07 27.22
CA SER A 418 12.76 -7.15 27.20
C SER A 418 11.59 -7.75 27.95
N VAL A 419 11.00 -6.96 28.83
CA VAL A 419 9.83 -7.36 29.62
C VAL A 419 8.71 -6.37 29.39
N LYS A 420 7.56 -6.85 28.93
CA LYS A 420 6.38 -6.03 28.65
C LYS A 420 5.29 -6.25 29.70
N ASN A 421 4.93 -5.21 30.41
CA ASN A 421 3.77 -5.24 31.29
C ASN A 421 2.50 -5.02 30.47
N THR A 422 1.61 -6.02 30.43
CA THR A 422 0.34 -5.99 29.68
C THR A 422 -0.83 -5.53 30.55
N THR A 423 -0.61 -5.31 31.86
CA THR A 423 -1.65 -4.94 32.81
C THR A 423 -1.86 -3.42 32.88
N ASP A 424 -2.98 -3.01 33.47
CA ASP A 424 -3.31 -1.61 33.74
C ASP A 424 -2.67 -1.07 35.05
N THR A 425 -1.84 -1.89 35.70
CA THR A 425 -1.14 -1.53 36.96
C THR A 425 0.36 -1.67 36.81
N GLN A 426 1.12 -1.01 37.67
CA GLN A 426 2.56 -1.22 37.78
C GLN A 426 2.84 -2.62 38.35
N VAL A 427 3.80 -3.36 37.74
CA VAL A 427 4.18 -4.69 38.19
C VAL A 427 5.63 -4.71 38.67
N ALA A 428 5.89 -5.37 39.77
CA ALA A 428 7.24 -5.58 40.31
C ALA A 428 7.69 -7.01 40.02
N ILE A 429 8.84 -7.14 39.37
CA ILE A 429 9.38 -8.43 38.90
C ILE A 429 10.86 -8.56 39.19
N LYS A 430 11.38 -9.79 39.11
CA LYS A 430 12.80 -10.10 39.01
C LYS A 430 13.06 -10.93 37.75
N VAL A 431 14.26 -10.83 37.19
CA VAL A 431 14.75 -11.66 36.10
C VAL A 431 15.89 -12.54 36.62
N ARG A 432 15.73 -13.85 36.53
CA ARG A 432 16.78 -14.81 36.82
C ARG A 432 17.26 -15.44 35.53
N ARG A 433 18.56 -15.53 35.37
CA ARG A 433 19.22 -16.16 34.24
C ARG A 433 20.26 -17.17 34.72
N TRP A 434 20.39 -18.28 34.04
CA TRP A 434 21.48 -19.19 34.26
C TRP A 434 21.95 -19.89 32.99
N VAL A 435 23.24 -20.28 33.01
CA VAL A 435 23.85 -21.12 32.00
C VAL A 435 24.12 -22.49 32.63
N GLU A 436 23.66 -23.54 31.96
CA GLU A 436 23.73 -24.91 32.42
C GLU A 436 24.39 -25.77 31.32
N GLY A 437 25.41 -26.57 31.70
CA GLY A 437 26.15 -27.44 30.80
C GLY A 437 27.59 -27.64 31.25
N GLY A 438 28.25 -28.69 30.78
CA GLY A 438 29.65 -28.97 31.12
C GLY A 438 29.94 -29.10 32.61
N GLY A 439 28.96 -29.48 33.44
CA GLY A 439 29.10 -29.60 34.89
C GLY A 439 29.10 -28.27 35.65
N LYS A 440 28.77 -27.14 34.97
CA LYS A 440 28.71 -25.81 35.57
C LYS A 440 27.31 -25.21 35.52
N HIS A 441 27.00 -24.41 36.51
CA HIS A 441 25.75 -23.71 36.68
C HIS A 441 26.03 -22.25 37.12
N LEU A 442 25.91 -21.31 36.18
CA LEU A 442 26.11 -19.88 36.45
C LEU A 442 24.74 -19.20 36.59
N VAL A 443 24.46 -18.65 37.75
CA VAL A 443 23.18 -17.98 38.03
C VAL A 443 23.36 -16.48 38.22
N HIS A 444 22.47 -15.71 37.64
CA HIS A 444 22.36 -14.29 37.93
C HIS A 444 20.88 -13.93 38.13
N GLU A 445 20.57 -13.18 39.17
CA GLU A 445 19.23 -12.68 39.48
C GLU A 445 19.30 -11.14 39.65
N THR A 446 18.38 -10.43 39.06
CA THR A 446 18.30 -8.97 39.19
C THR A 446 17.63 -8.58 40.51
N ASP A 447 17.86 -7.36 40.96
CA ASP A 447 17.00 -6.73 41.94
C ASP A 447 15.56 -6.59 41.41
N VAL A 448 14.64 -6.21 42.31
CA VAL A 448 13.25 -6.00 41.94
C VAL A 448 13.11 -4.81 41.00
N ILE A 449 12.61 -5.08 39.80
CA ILE A 449 12.39 -4.09 38.77
C ILE A 449 10.89 -3.74 38.73
N LYS A 450 10.57 -2.44 38.77
CA LYS A 450 9.20 -1.94 38.66
C LYS A 450 8.90 -1.51 37.23
N ILE A 451 7.98 -2.19 36.59
CA ILE A 451 7.59 -1.90 35.19
C ILE A 451 6.26 -1.14 35.18
N PRO A 452 6.20 0.08 34.62
CA PRO A 452 4.97 0.84 34.50
C PRO A 452 3.88 0.11 33.72
N LYS A 453 2.62 0.46 33.94
CA LYS A 453 1.48 -0.12 33.22
C LYS A 453 1.63 0.00 31.70
N LYS A 454 1.30 -1.06 30.97
CA LYS A 454 1.31 -1.12 29.49
C LYS A 454 2.61 -0.66 28.83
N ARG A 455 3.76 -0.80 29.50
CA ARG A 455 5.06 -0.44 28.96
C ARG A 455 6.00 -1.63 28.85
N SER A 456 6.86 -1.57 27.86
CA SER A 456 8.02 -2.46 27.75
C SER A 456 9.20 -1.85 28.49
N TRP A 457 10.00 -2.72 29.14
CA TRP A 457 11.19 -2.33 29.86
C TRP A 457 12.36 -3.22 29.41
N ARG A 458 13.46 -2.61 29.03
CA ARG A 458 14.68 -3.34 28.70
C ARG A 458 15.46 -3.58 29.98
N VAL A 459 15.75 -4.85 30.25
CA VAL A 459 16.56 -5.28 31.38
C VAL A 459 17.95 -5.59 30.85
N GLU A 460 18.93 -4.85 31.34
CA GLU A 460 20.34 -5.14 31.06
C GLU A 460 20.80 -6.20 32.03
N LEU A 461 21.33 -7.28 31.49
CA LEU A 461 21.92 -8.37 32.25
C LEU A 461 23.43 -8.33 32.05
N PRO A 462 24.23 -8.67 33.09
CA PRO A 462 25.69 -8.70 32.97
C PRO A 462 26.12 -9.57 31.79
N GLU A 463 27.17 -9.16 31.11
CA GLU A 463 27.79 -9.97 30.06
C GLU A 463 28.36 -11.27 30.66
N ILE A 464 28.33 -12.33 29.86
CA ILE A 464 29.00 -13.59 30.20
C ILE A 464 30.27 -13.71 29.37
N ASP A 465 31.40 -13.50 30.01
CA ASP A 465 32.71 -13.81 29.46
C ASP A 465 32.96 -15.30 29.73
N PHE A 466 32.92 -16.10 28.69
CA PHE A 466 32.98 -17.56 28.78
C PHE A 466 34.31 -18.02 29.38
N LYS A 467 35.42 -17.36 29.06
CA LYS A 467 36.74 -17.67 29.57
C LYS A 467 36.86 -17.36 31.06
N LYS A 468 36.39 -16.18 31.51
CA LYS A 468 36.37 -15.78 32.93
C LYS A 468 35.41 -16.66 33.73
N ALA A 469 34.29 -17.06 33.12
CA ALA A 469 33.36 -17.99 33.74
C ALA A 469 33.93 -19.43 33.82
N GLY A 470 35.06 -19.68 33.15
CA GLY A 470 35.73 -20.98 33.14
C GLY A 470 34.89 -22.06 32.46
N LEU A 471 34.12 -21.69 31.43
CA LEU A 471 33.40 -22.68 30.63
C LEU A 471 34.36 -23.36 29.67
N SER A 472 34.13 -24.65 29.46
CA SER A 472 34.91 -25.51 28.55
C SER A 472 34.15 -25.67 27.23
N PRO A 473 34.82 -26.06 26.12
CA PRO A 473 34.10 -26.38 24.89
C PRO A 473 33.01 -27.44 25.13
N GLY A 474 31.82 -27.23 24.55
CA GLY A 474 30.69 -28.14 24.72
C GLY A 474 29.31 -27.49 24.45
N GLU A 475 28.27 -28.29 24.66
CA GLU A 475 26.88 -27.87 24.59
C GLU A 475 26.45 -27.24 25.91
N TYR A 476 25.75 -26.12 25.80
CA TYR A 476 25.19 -25.36 26.92
C TYR A 476 23.75 -24.96 26.68
N SER A 477 22.99 -24.80 27.77
CA SER A 477 21.67 -24.22 27.76
C SER A 477 21.70 -22.91 28.53
N LEU A 478 21.27 -21.83 27.87
CA LEU A 478 21.00 -20.56 28.49
C LEU A 478 19.52 -20.48 28.83
N LYS A 479 19.19 -20.35 30.11
CA LYS A 479 17.82 -20.32 30.61
C LYS A 479 17.54 -18.98 31.30
N GLY A 480 16.32 -18.48 31.18
CA GLY A 480 15.84 -17.26 31.84
C GLY A 480 14.47 -17.47 32.45
N GLU A 481 14.27 -16.90 33.61
CA GLU A 481 13.00 -16.90 34.35
C GLU A 481 12.58 -15.46 34.66
N LEU A 482 11.29 -15.22 34.54
CA LEU A 482 10.63 -14.06 35.07
C LEU A 482 9.93 -14.47 36.37
N LEU A 483 10.25 -13.76 37.45
CA LEU A 483 9.71 -14.03 38.77
C LEU A 483 8.90 -12.84 39.28
N THR A 484 7.93 -13.11 40.14
CA THR A 484 7.31 -12.05 40.94
C THR A 484 8.34 -11.45 41.90
N ALA A 485 8.05 -10.29 42.50
CA ALA A 485 8.89 -9.70 43.54
C ALA A 485 9.07 -10.63 44.75
N LYS A 486 8.16 -11.58 44.95
CA LYS A 486 8.22 -12.58 46.04
C LYS A 486 9.03 -13.83 45.63
N GLY A 487 9.41 -14.00 44.35
CA GLY A 487 10.18 -15.11 43.84
C GLY A 487 9.36 -16.21 43.16
N ASP A 488 8.04 -16.04 43.05
CA ASP A 488 7.19 -17.00 42.33
C ASP A 488 7.45 -16.92 40.83
N ARG A 489 7.55 -18.06 40.18
CA ARG A 489 7.83 -18.13 38.72
C ARG A 489 6.62 -17.68 37.90
N ILE A 490 6.83 -16.68 37.05
CA ILE A 490 5.82 -16.19 36.09
C ILE A 490 6.01 -16.87 34.74
N HIS A 491 7.26 -16.93 34.24
CA HIS A 491 7.60 -17.45 32.91
C HIS A 491 9.05 -17.93 32.90
N ALA A 492 9.37 -18.91 32.06
CA ALA A 492 10.75 -19.34 31.82
C ALA A 492 10.96 -19.66 30.34
N ARG A 493 12.18 -19.41 29.87
CA ARG A 493 12.64 -19.78 28.51
C ARG A 493 14.10 -20.26 28.57
N GLY A 494 14.46 -21.10 27.59
CA GLY A 494 15.82 -21.56 27.41
C GLY A 494 16.22 -21.65 25.95
N VAL A 495 17.51 -21.49 25.67
CA VAL A 495 18.10 -21.60 24.33
C VAL A 495 19.38 -22.42 24.45
N LYS A 496 19.60 -23.38 23.55
CA LYS A 496 20.87 -24.10 23.43
C LYS A 496 21.90 -23.27 22.67
N PHE A 497 23.17 -23.42 23.04
CA PHE A 497 24.31 -22.88 22.28
C PHE A 497 25.52 -23.81 22.43
N TYR A 498 26.44 -23.68 21.48
CA TYR A 498 27.66 -24.48 21.41
C TYR A 498 28.87 -23.58 21.59
N LEU A 499 29.78 -23.95 22.47
CA LEU A 499 30.95 -23.16 22.79
C LEU A 499 32.21 -23.89 22.34
N GLY A 500 32.95 -23.33 21.39
CA GLY A 500 34.19 -23.90 20.88
C GLY A 500 34.07 -25.25 20.20
N VAL A 501 32.85 -25.71 19.91
CA VAL A 501 32.56 -26.95 19.21
C VAL A 501 31.51 -26.72 18.14
N ASP A 502 31.55 -27.47 17.06
CA ASP A 502 30.48 -27.46 16.06
C ASP A 502 29.24 -28.16 16.63
N PRO A 503 28.04 -27.67 16.27
CA PRO A 503 26.82 -28.41 16.59
C PRO A 503 26.91 -29.82 15.98
N PRO A 504 26.35 -30.82 16.65
CA PRO A 504 26.34 -32.16 16.10
C PRO A 504 25.58 -32.15 14.76
N PRO A 505 26.02 -32.95 13.76
CA PRO A 505 25.20 -33.13 12.56
C PRO A 505 23.80 -33.57 12.97
N PRO A 506 22.78 -33.16 12.23
CA PRO A 506 21.40 -33.54 12.54
C PRO A 506 21.35 -35.07 12.70
N GLU A 507 20.88 -35.53 13.85
CA GLU A 507 20.77 -36.95 14.12
C GLU A 507 19.89 -37.61 13.05
N GLU A 508 20.35 -38.72 12.44
CA GLU A 508 19.49 -39.61 11.67
C GLU A 508 18.39 -40.11 12.61
N PHE A 509 17.18 -39.67 12.35
CA PHE A 509 16.05 -39.85 13.26
C PHE A 509 15.71 -41.34 13.44
N PRO A 510 15.63 -41.85 14.67
CA PRO A 510 15.10 -43.17 14.92
C PRO A 510 13.61 -43.23 14.56
N GLU A 511 13.13 -44.37 14.08
CA GLU A 511 11.72 -44.64 13.83
C GLU A 511 10.87 -44.16 15.03
N ILE A 512 10.02 -43.19 14.79
CA ILE A 512 9.18 -42.59 15.83
C ILE A 512 8.14 -43.63 16.26
N LYS A 513 8.38 -44.24 17.40
CA LYS A 513 7.29 -44.88 18.13
C LYS A 513 6.35 -43.81 18.59
N THR A 514 5.11 -43.83 18.09
CA THR A 514 4.00 -42.95 18.44
C THR A 514 3.74 -43.03 19.95
N GLY A 515 4.52 -42.30 20.73
CA GLY A 515 4.22 -42.03 22.12
C GLY A 515 3.35 -40.81 22.19
N GLY A 516 2.13 -40.96 22.64
CA GLY A 516 1.16 -40.00 23.21
C GLY A 516 1.20 -38.53 22.90
N GLY A 517 1.80 -38.07 21.81
CA GLY A 517 1.87 -36.68 21.37
C GLY A 517 0.51 -36.16 20.90
N ARG A 518 0.18 -34.97 21.29
CA ARG A 518 -1.06 -34.28 20.87
C ARG A 518 -0.96 -33.96 19.39
N THR A 519 -1.76 -34.60 18.56
CA THR A 519 -1.82 -34.35 17.12
C THR A 519 -2.30 -32.91 16.88
N TRP A 520 -1.44 -32.05 16.35
CA TRP A 520 -1.77 -30.67 16.01
C TRP A 520 -2.75 -30.62 14.83
N LEU A 521 -2.53 -31.48 13.81
CA LEU A 521 -3.35 -31.58 12.61
C LEU A 521 -3.79 -33.03 12.40
N LYS A 522 -5.09 -33.27 12.27
CA LYS A 522 -5.64 -34.58 11.90
C LYS A 522 -5.83 -34.72 10.41
N ARG A 523 -6.26 -33.66 9.75
CA ARG A 523 -6.51 -33.64 8.30
C ARG A 523 -6.51 -32.23 7.76
N PHE A 524 -6.34 -32.11 6.45
CA PHE A 524 -6.67 -30.89 5.73
C PHE A 524 -7.65 -31.22 4.59
N ILE A 525 -8.38 -30.22 4.15
CA ILE A 525 -9.37 -30.35 3.07
C ILE A 525 -9.11 -29.25 2.07
N ILE A 526 -8.91 -29.63 0.81
CA ILE A 526 -8.82 -28.67 -0.29
C ILE A 526 -10.22 -28.50 -0.85
N GLY A 527 -10.73 -27.27 -0.83
CA GLY A 527 -12.06 -26.96 -1.31
C GLY A 527 -12.35 -25.48 -1.40
N SER A 528 -13.50 -25.18 -2.01
CA SER A 528 -13.94 -23.80 -2.16
C SER A 528 -14.51 -23.28 -0.86
N ILE A 529 -13.98 -22.16 -0.37
CA ILE A 529 -14.54 -21.42 0.76
C ILE A 529 -15.11 -20.09 0.31
N SER A 530 -16.18 -19.65 0.97
CA SER A 530 -16.90 -18.42 0.60
C SER A 530 -16.13 -17.16 0.92
N ASP A 531 -15.25 -17.18 1.91
CA ASP A 531 -14.43 -16.05 2.29
C ASP A 531 -13.13 -16.02 1.46
N LYS A 532 -13.06 -15.09 0.52
CA LYS A 532 -11.98 -14.96 -0.44
C LYS A 532 -10.72 -14.31 0.11
N GLU A 533 -10.83 -13.62 1.24
CA GLU A 533 -9.68 -13.03 1.92
C GLU A 533 -8.88 -14.08 2.69
N GLN A 534 -9.43 -15.27 2.88
CA GLN A 534 -8.79 -16.36 3.60
C GLN A 534 -8.16 -17.36 2.63
N VAL A 535 -6.87 -17.58 2.78
CA VAL A 535 -6.14 -18.65 2.09
C VAL A 535 -6.60 -20.01 2.61
N HIS A 536 -6.87 -20.07 3.89
CA HIS A 536 -7.26 -21.27 4.61
C HIS A 536 -8.14 -20.93 5.81
N ILE A 537 -8.89 -21.89 6.28
CA ILE A 537 -9.66 -21.80 7.52
C ILE A 537 -9.28 -23.00 8.38
N ARG A 538 -8.89 -22.74 9.61
CA ARG A 538 -8.70 -23.75 10.61
C ARG A 538 -9.92 -23.83 11.51
N ASN A 539 -10.59 -24.98 11.55
CA ASN A 539 -11.53 -25.30 12.60
C ASN A 539 -10.73 -25.64 13.86
N LEU A 540 -10.66 -24.71 14.78
CA LEU A 540 -10.22 -24.92 16.14
C LEU A 540 -11.48 -25.18 16.98
N PRO A 541 -11.94 -26.42 17.12
CA PRO A 541 -12.93 -26.68 18.13
C PRO A 541 -12.26 -26.44 19.47
N TYR A 542 -12.98 -25.89 20.40
CA TYR A 542 -12.58 -25.82 21.82
C TYR A 542 -12.25 -27.21 22.40
N ARG A 543 -12.48 -28.25 21.65
CA ARG A 543 -12.13 -29.66 21.93
C ARG A 543 -11.17 -30.15 20.86
N ARG A 544 -9.97 -30.51 21.28
CA ARG A 544 -8.79 -30.91 20.49
C ARG A 544 -8.96 -32.09 19.53
N ASP A 545 -10.14 -32.62 19.34
CA ASP A 545 -10.36 -33.89 18.62
C ASP A 545 -10.59 -33.74 17.12
N ASP A 546 -10.80 -32.51 16.60
CA ASP A 546 -11.08 -32.26 15.19
C ASP A 546 -10.20 -31.18 14.55
N ALA A 547 -8.91 -31.21 14.76
CA ALA A 547 -7.99 -30.27 14.13
C ALA A 547 -7.96 -30.47 12.61
N SER A 548 -8.68 -29.62 11.89
CA SER A 548 -8.75 -29.63 10.42
C SER A 548 -8.38 -28.26 9.88
N VAL A 549 -7.66 -28.24 8.75
CA VAL A 549 -7.37 -27.03 8.00
C VAL A 549 -8.03 -27.12 6.64
N PHE A 550 -8.79 -26.10 6.28
CA PHE A 550 -9.38 -25.96 4.96
C PHE A 550 -8.49 -25.07 4.10
N ILE A 551 -8.05 -25.58 2.96
CA ILE A 551 -7.21 -24.86 2.00
C ILE A 551 -8.11 -24.39 0.87
N ASN A 552 -8.14 -23.08 0.66
CA ASN A 552 -8.97 -22.46 -0.37
C ASN A 552 -8.42 -22.75 -1.76
N ASP A 553 -9.06 -23.64 -2.51
CA ASP A 553 -8.69 -23.95 -3.88
C ASP A 553 -8.95 -22.81 -4.87
N ARG A 554 -9.67 -21.76 -4.46
CA ARG A 554 -9.91 -20.53 -5.25
C ARG A 554 -8.86 -19.46 -4.99
N TYR A 555 -7.94 -19.67 -4.08
CA TYR A 555 -6.88 -18.72 -3.85
C TYR A 555 -5.96 -18.62 -5.07
N LYS A 556 -5.45 -17.42 -5.31
CA LYS A 556 -4.73 -17.07 -6.53
C LYS A 556 -3.58 -18.04 -6.83
N GLU A 557 -2.70 -18.28 -5.85
CA GLU A 557 -1.54 -19.15 -6.02
C GLU A 557 -1.93 -20.59 -6.36
N PHE A 558 -2.99 -21.11 -5.73
CA PHE A 558 -3.51 -22.43 -6.07
C PHE A 558 -4.02 -22.47 -7.50
N GLN A 559 -4.78 -21.46 -7.90
CA GLN A 559 -5.32 -21.35 -9.26
C GLN A 559 -4.22 -21.13 -10.30
N ASP A 560 -3.16 -20.40 -9.96
CA ASP A 560 -2.02 -20.20 -10.85
C ASP A 560 -1.32 -21.54 -11.17
N PHE A 561 -1.13 -22.43 -10.18
CA PHE A 561 -0.59 -23.78 -10.42
C PHE A 561 -1.52 -24.63 -11.29
N MET A 562 -2.81 -24.61 -11.01
CA MET A 562 -3.80 -25.35 -11.80
C MET A 562 -3.87 -24.84 -13.25
N SER A 563 -3.84 -23.53 -13.45
CA SER A 563 -3.82 -22.89 -14.76
C SER A 563 -2.56 -23.23 -15.55
N ALA A 564 -1.38 -23.18 -14.91
CA ALA A 564 -0.12 -23.54 -15.56
C ALA A 564 -0.09 -25.00 -16.01
N PHE A 565 -0.65 -25.92 -15.21
CA PHE A 565 -0.82 -27.32 -15.60
C PHE A 565 -1.77 -27.47 -16.80
N THR A 566 -2.93 -26.83 -16.77
CA THR A 566 -3.92 -26.88 -17.87
C THR A 566 -3.35 -26.36 -19.18
N LYS A 567 -2.42 -25.40 -19.12
CA LYS A 567 -1.70 -24.85 -20.27
C LYS A 567 -0.50 -25.71 -20.71
N GLY A 568 -0.30 -26.88 -20.09
CA GLY A 568 0.80 -27.77 -20.44
C GLY A 568 2.20 -27.28 -20.02
N ARG A 569 2.28 -26.29 -19.11
CA ARG A 569 3.56 -25.77 -18.59
C ARG A 569 4.19 -26.67 -17.54
N PHE A 570 3.38 -27.53 -16.90
CA PHE A 570 3.79 -28.50 -15.88
C PHE A 570 3.34 -29.90 -16.27
N THR A 571 4.15 -30.88 -15.94
CA THR A 571 3.72 -32.29 -15.90
C THR A 571 2.78 -32.50 -14.71
N ARG A 572 2.11 -33.65 -14.65
CA ARG A 572 1.28 -34.03 -13.50
C ARG A 572 2.12 -34.09 -12.21
N ALA A 573 3.30 -34.69 -12.29
CA ALA A 573 4.21 -34.77 -11.16
C ALA A 573 4.67 -33.39 -10.66
N ASP A 574 4.96 -32.46 -11.58
CA ASP A 574 5.30 -31.08 -11.20
C ASP A 574 4.15 -30.37 -10.51
N LEU A 575 2.90 -30.56 -11.00
CA LEU A 575 1.73 -29.98 -10.36
C LEU A 575 1.55 -30.51 -8.95
N ASP A 576 1.57 -31.84 -8.78
CA ASP A 576 1.37 -32.49 -7.49
C ASP A 576 2.47 -32.08 -6.49
N LYS A 577 3.74 -31.98 -6.94
CA LYS A 577 4.86 -31.49 -6.15
C LYS A 577 4.61 -30.03 -5.68
N ARG A 578 4.30 -29.13 -6.60
CA ARG A 578 4.07 -27.70 -6.29
C ARG A 578 2.86 -27.48 -5.38
N LEU A 579 1.79 -28.22 -5.58
CA LEU A 579 0.62 -28.17 -4.71
C LEU A 579 0.92 -28.75 -3.33
N THR A 580 1.72 -29.82 -3.23
CA THR A 580 2.18 -30.35 -1.95
C THR A 580 2.94 -29.27 -1.17
N HIS A 581 3.88 -28.57 -1.82
CA HIS A 581 4.63 -27.48 -1.20
C HIS A 581 3.73 -26.34 -0.76
N TYR A 582 2.79 -25.94 -1.61
CA TYR A 582 1.82 -24.91 -1.27
C TYR A 582 0.98 -25.29 -0.05
N VAL A 583 0.48 -26.53 0.01
CA VAL A 583 -0.29 -27.04 1.12
C VAL A 583 0.54 -27.03 2.41
N VAL A 584 1.77 -27.53 2.37
CA VAL A 584 2.67 -27.53 3.54
C VAL A 584 2.97 -26.09 3.99
N ASN A 585 3.23 -25.20 3.08
CA ASN A 585 3.46 -23.78 3.38
C ASN A 585 2.27 -23.17 4.15
N VAL A 586 1.05 -23.40 3.67
CA VAL A 586 -0.18 -22.93 4.34
C VAL A 586 -0.33 -23.55 5.73
N LEU A 587 -0.07 -24.85 5.88
CA LEU A 587 -0.20 -25.54 7.16
C LEU A 587 0.83 -25.05 8.19
N LEU A 588 2.08 -24.80 7.77
CA LEU A 588 3.12 -24.27 8.66
C LEU A 588 2.86 -22.82 9.04
N ALA A 589 2.33 -22.00 8.10
CA ALA A 589 1.92 -20.64 8.41
C ALA A 589 0.78 -20.60 9.44
N GLU A 590 -0.19 -21.52 9.33
CA GLU A 590 -1.27 -21.64 10.31
C GLU A 590 -0.76 -22.11 11.67
N ALA A 591 0.21 -23.03 11.71
CA ALA A 591 0.85 -23.45 12.94
C ALA A 591 1.59 -22.31 13.64
N ALA A 592 2.35 -21.50 12.89
CA ALA A 592 3.04 -20.33 13.43
C ALA A 592 2.05 -19.30 13.98
N LYS A 593 0.96 -19.06 13.26
CA LYS A 593 -0.12 -18.17 13.69
C LYS A 593 -0.79 -18.66 14.97
N GLU A 594 -1.12 -19.93 15.05
CA GLU A 594 -1.70 -20.52 16.26
C GLU A 594 -0.76 -20.44 17.46
N TYR A 595 0.53 -20.67 17.23
CA TYR A 595 1.55 -20.49 18.26
C TYR A 595 1.52 -19.06 18.82
N LEU A 596 1.46 -18.04 17.96
CA LEU A 596 1.33 -16.64 18.40
C LEU A 596 0.04 -16.40 19.17
N MET A 597 -1.09 -16.92 18.69
CA MET A 597 -2.37 -16.77 19.38
C MET A 597 -2.33 -17.37 20.77
N GLN A 598 -1.73 -18.53 20.94
CA GLN A 598 -1.54 -19.18 22.24
C GLN A 598 -0.54 -18.41 23.11
N LEU A 599 0.60 -18.01 22.55
CA LEU A 599 1.66 -17.30 23.26
C LEU A 599 1.17 -15.95 23.80
N TYR A 600 0.39 -15.23 23.00
CA TYR A 600 -0.05 -13.89 23.33
C TYR A 600 -1.48 -13.81 23.89
N GLY A 601 -2.24 -14.91 23.85
CA GLY A 601 -3.62 -14.94 24.29
C GLY A 601 -4.50 -13.93 23.54
N GLN A 602 -4.20 -13.65 22.27
CA GLN A 602 -4.85 -12.63 21.44
C GLN A 602 -5.35 -13.27 20.14
N GLU A 603 -6.39 -12.67 19.57
CA GLU A 603 -6.82 -12.98 18.21
C GLU A 603 -5.84 -12.38 17.19
N GLU A 604 -5.68 -13.01 16.03
CA GLU A 604 -4.78 -12.60 14.94
C GLU A 604 -4.88 -11.10 14.58
N LYS A 605 -6.08 -10.56 14.54
CA LYS A 605 -6.35 -9.14 14.21
C LYS A 605 -5.79 -8.13 15.22
N LYS A 606 -5.26 -8.60 16.33
CA LYS A 606 -4.72 -7.75 17.41
C LYS A 606 -3.20 -7.82 17.52
N PHE A 607 -2.53 -8.58 16.65
CA PHE A 607 -1.09 -8.65 16.67
C PHE A 607 -0.44 -7.33 16.26
N ASP A 608 0.58 -6.94 17.01
CA ASP A 608 1.45 -5.83 16.62
C ASP A 608 2.54 -6.29 15.63
N ILE A 609 3.32 -5.33 15.10
CA ILE A 609 4.35 -5.61 14.08
C ILE A 609 5.42 -6.57 14.61
N ASP A 610 5.78 -6.48 15.89
CA ASP A 610 6.84 -7.34 16.45
C ASP A 610 6.34 -8.76 16.62
N GLN A 611 5.08 -8.95 17.01
CA GLN A 611 4.42 -10.25 17.08
C GLN A 611 4.28 -10.90 15.71
N ILE A 612 3.93 -10.12 14.69
CA ILE A 612 3.86 -10.61 13.30
C ILE A 612 5.26 -11.05 12.81
N ARG A 613 6.29 -10.28 13.17
CA ARG A 613 7.69 -10.64 12.82
C ARG A 613 8.12 -11.93 13.50
N GLU A 614 7.79 -12.13 14.78
CA GLU A 614 8.09 -13.36 15.52
C GLU A 614 7.42 -14.58 14.85
N GLY A 615 6.14 -14.44 14.45
CA GLY A 615 5.44 -15.49 13.73
C GLY A 615 6.05 -15.80 12.38
N LYS A 616 6.51 -14.77 11.67
CA LYS A 616 7.23 -14.97 10.41
C LYS A 616 8.57 -15.67 10.61
N GLU A 617 9.33 -15.29 11.62
CA GLU A 617 10.60 -15.95 11.94
C GLU A 617 10.41 -17.43 12.31
N LEU A 618 9.35 -17.76 13.05
CA LEU A 618 9.00 -19.14 13.36
C LEU A 618 8.59 -19.91 12.10
N PHE A 619 7.75 -19.31 11.28
CA PHE A 619 7.34 -19.89 10.00
C PHE A 619 8.56 -20.14 9.09
N ASP A 620 9.44 -19.15 8.93
CA ASP A 620 10.63 -19.26 8.07
C ASP A 620 11.54 -20.41 8.53
N LYS A 621 11.65 -20.66 9.84
CA LYS A 621 12.40 -21.81 10.38
C LYS A 621 11.73 -23.14 10.07
N MET A 622 10.44 -23.27 10.37
CA MET A 622 9.68 -24.49 10.07
C MET A 622 9.69 -24.82 8.57
N TRP A 623 9.61 -23.78 7.73
CA TRP A 623 9.67 -23.92 6.28
C TRP A 623 11.07 -24.36 5.82
N TYR A 624 12.12 -23.79 6.40
CA TYR A 624 13.49 -24.19 6.08
C TYR A 624 13.74 -25.67 6.42
N ASP A 625 13.34 -26.12 7.60
CA ASP A 625 13.47 -27.52 8.01
C ASP A 625 12.69 -28.47 7.09
N TYR A 626 11.48 -28.04 6.66
CA TYR A 626 10.73 -28.80 5.67
C TYR A 626 11.48 -28.92 4.35
N VAL A 627 12.05 -27.83 3.85
CA VAL A 627 12.80 -27.81 2.59
C VAL A 627 14.06 -28.67 2.70
N GLU A 628 14.79 -28.57 3.79
CA GLU A 628 16.03 -29.32 4.02
C GLU A 628 15.78 -30.82 4.19
N GLU A 629 14.77 -31.20 4.96
CA GLU A 629 14.46 -32.62 5.25
C GLU A 629 13.84 -33.35 4.06
N TYR A 630 13.00 -32.66 3.26
CA TYR A 630 12.24 -33.30 2.17
C TYR A 630 12.74 -32.94 0.76
N GLY A 631 13.91 -32.32 0.65
CA GLY A 631 14.67 -32.21 -0.59
C GLY A 631 13.97 -31.46 -1.71
N ILE A 632 13.63 -30.18 -1.47
CA ILE A 632 13.03 -29.33 -2.47
C ILE A 632 14.10 -28.39 -3.03
N VAL A 633 14.77 -28.82 -4.04
CA VAL A 633 15.53 -27.97 -4.96
C VAL A 633 14.85 -28.02 -6.34
#